data_e13aa2fc960a5aef81f340dcd5bc054c
#
_entry.id   e13aa2fc960a5aef81f340dcd5bc054c
#
_cell.length_a   1.000
_cell.length_b   1.000
_cell.length_c   1.000
_cell.angle_alpha   90.00
_cell.angle_beta   90.00
_cell.angle_gamma   90.00
#
_symmetry.space_group_name_H-M   'P 1'
#
loop_
_entity.id
_entity.type
_entity.pdbx_description
1 polymer ?
#
loop_
_entity_poly.entity_id
_entity_poly.type
_entity_poly.pdbx_seq_one_letter_code
_entity_poly.pdbx_strand_id
1 'polypeptide(L)'
;MNYSTALLESIEAAQILAGHYQGHTLDTWHLLTAMANNPYSVAGSVLNDYPMQIDEFQDAAEHITGQAFQSDNRYEIFPFSYRMEAIMKHAREIAQVLHAKTLGTEHVLLSLLADRGTLASQVMEFSGFAFTEQDKGVPIASLRKNLEDKAGWDKNDIKAIRSLYRAQNPNRQTMGNMMGMPPSTSGGLEDYTRDLTEMARAGQLEPVIGRDAEISRMIQILSRKTKNNPVLVGEAGVGKTALALGLAQRVASGNVPAEIAQMRVLELDLMNVVAGTRFRGDFEERMNNIIQDIEEDGHVILFIDELHTIMGSGSGIDSTLDAANILKPALARGTLRTVGATTQDEYQKHIEKDAALSRRFAKVTIEEPSVADSIQILQGLKETYQDHHHVIITDEAIETAVKYAHRYLTSRQLPDSAIDLLDEAAATVQNRDSNGHVKEELTALDRALMDGKWKKAAQLLEVEAAPIVYKKEVTDQDVLVTLSQLSGIPTQKLTQTDAKKYLNLEAELHKRVIGQDQAVSSISRAIRRNQSGIRSNKRPIGSFMFLGPTGVGKTELAKALAEVLFDDESALIRFDMSEYMEKFAASRLNGAPPGYVGYEEGGELTEKVRNKPYSVLLFDEVEKAHPDIFNVLLQVLDDGVLTDSKGRKIDFSNTIIIMTSNLGATALRDDKTVGFGAKDIRFDQANMEKRMFEELKKTYRPEFINRIDEKVVFHSLSSEDMQQVVKVMVKPLIATLAEQGMTLKFQPSALKLLATKGYDPEMGARPLRRVLQTEVEDQLAELLLKGQAQEGQTIKVGTTAGTIKFEIV
;
A
#
# COMPACT_ATOMS: atom_id res chain seq x y z
N MET A 1 -9.08 -28.02 -27.11
CA MET A 1 -10.07 -29.06 -27.30
C MET A 1 -11.38 -28.37 -27.69
N ASN A 2 -12.04 -28.76 -28.79
CA ASN A 2 -13.24 -28.09 -29.27
C ASN A 2 -14.44 -28.45 -28.40
N TYR A 3 -15.41 -27.54 -28.26
CA TYR A 3 -16.67 -27.82 -27.57
C TYR A 3 -17.63 -28.62 -28.50
N SER A 4 -18.44 -29.49 -27.93
CA SER A 4 -19.54 -30.13 -28.63
C SER A 4 -20.62 -29.10 -28.96
N THR A 5 -21.42 -29.37 -30.03
CA THR A 5 -22.53 -28.49 -30.40
C THR A 5 -23.53 -28.30 -29.24
N ALA A 6 -23.85 -29.40 -28.54
CA ALA A 6 -24.74 -29.36 -27.38
C ALA A 6 -24.21 -28.54 -26.21
N LEU A 7 -22.88 -28.53 -25.99
CA LEU A 7 -22.26 -27.69 -24.94
C LEU A 7 -22.29 -26.22 -25.33
N LEU A 8 -22.02 -25.88 -26.60
CA LEU A 8 -22.11 -24.51 -27.10
C LEU A 8 -23.53 -23.94 -26.97
N GLU A 9 -24.53 -24.72 -27.37
CA GLU A 9 -25.94 -24.35 -27.20
C GLU A 9 -26.31 -24.14 -25.72
N SER A 10 -25.79 -25.00 -24.84
CA SER A 10 -26.01 -24.85 -23.39
C SER A 10 -25.32 -23.61 -22.82
N ILE A 11 -24.12 -23.26 -23.29
CA ILE A 11 -23.43 -22.02 -22.88
C ILE A 11 -24.19 -20.80 -23.37
N GLU A 12 -24.69 -20.80 -24.59
CA GLU A 12 -25.52 -19.73 -25.15
C GLU A 12 -26.79 -19.52 -24.33
N ALA A 13 -27.49 -20.59 -24.01
CA ALA A 13 -28.68 -20.54 -23.15
C ALA A 13 -28.34 -20.04 -21.74
N ALA A 14 -27.18 -20.41 -21.19
CA ALA A 14 -26.70 -19.94 -19.90
C ALA A 14 -26.36 -18.43 -19.89
N GLN A 15 -25.84 -17.90 -21.01
CA GLN A 15 -25.61 -16.46 -21.19
C GLN A 15 -26.93 -15.68 -21.18
N ILE A 16 -27.92 -16.17 -21.87
CA ILE A 16 -29.28 -15.58 -21.90
C ILE A 16 -29.84 -15.59 -20.48
N LEU A 17 -29.74 -16.72 -19.79
CA LEU A 17 -30.22 -16.85 -18.41
C LEU A 17 -29.51 -15.85 -17.47
N ALA A 18 -28.19 -15.73 -17.56
CA ALA A 18 -27.43 -14.77 -16.77
C ALA A 18 -27.88 -13.33 -17.01
N GLY A 19 -28.27 -12.97 -18.24
CA GLY A 19 -28.82 -11.66 -18.60
C GLY A 19 -30.14 -11.35 -17.90
N HIS A 20 -31.00 -12.33 -17.69
CA HIS A 20 -32.25 -12.15 -16.97
C HIS A 20 -32.07 -11.96 -15.45
N TYR A 21 -30.96 -12.39 -14.87
CA TYR A 21 -30.67 -12.27 -13.45
C TYR A 21 -29.76 -11.09 -13.09
N GLN A 22 -29.44 -10.21 -14.05
CA GLN A 22 -28.54 -9.04 -13.88
C GLN A 22 -27.18 -9.39 -13.25
N GLY A 23 -26.71 -10.61 -13.43
CA GLY A 23 -25.39 -11.03 -13.00
C GLY A 23 -24.29 -10.28 -13.77
N HIS A 24 -23.11 -10.16 -13.16
CA HIS A 24 -21.91 -9.64 -13.84
C HIS A 24 -21.04 -10.76 -14.44
N THR A 25 -21.32 -12.01 -14.11
CA THR A 25 -20.56 -13.19 -14.55
C THR A 25 -21.49 -14.37 -14.81
N LEU A 26 -21.09 -15.23 -15.73
CA LEU A 26 -21.74 -16.51 -15.95
C LEU A 26 -21.25 -17.51 -14.90
N ASP A 27 -22.13 -17.90 -13.98
CA ASP A 27 -21.80 -18.84 -12.93
C ASP A 27 -22.26 -20.27 -13.23
N THR A 28 -21.79 -21.21 -12.42
CA THR A 28 -21.98 -22.66 -12.56
C THR A 28 -23.44 -23.08 -12.59
N TRP A 29 -24.33 -22.41 -11.87
CA TRP A 29 -25.76 -22.72 -11.84
C TRP A 29 -26.47 -22.30 -13.13
N HIS A 30 -26.08 -21.20 -13.78
CA HIS A 30 -26.63 -20.82 -15.09
C HIS A 30 -26.40 -21.93 -16.13
N LEU A 31 -25.15 -22.49 -16.14
CA LEU A 31 -24.83 -23.55 -17.07
C LEU A 31 -25.52 -24.86 -16.71
N LEU A 32 -25.64 -25.19 -15.41
CA LEU A 32 -26.39 -26.36 -14.96
C LEU A 32 -27.87 -26.30 -15.45
N THR A 33 -28.54 -25.19 -15.22
CA THR A 33 -29.93 -24.97 -15.63
C THR A 33 -30.06 -25.00 -17.15
N ALA A 34 -29.13 -24.39 -17.88
CA ALA A 34 -29.13 -24.41 -19.33
C ALA A 34 -28.90 -25.83 -19.91
N MET A 35 -28.02 -26.63 -19.28
CA MET A 35 -27.82 -28.03 -19.66
C MET A 35 -29.04 -28.88 -19.38
N ALA A 36 -29.74 -28.67 -18.25
CA ALA A 36 -30.97 -29.35 -17.92
C ALA A 36 -32.10 -29.05 -18.94
N ASN A 37 -32.13 -27.82 -19.45
CA ASN A 37 -33.06 -27.37 -20.49
C ASN A 37 -32.77 -27.91 -21.90
N ASN A 38 -31.62 -28.54 -22.13
CA ASN A 38 -31.25 -29.11 -23.41
C ASN A 38 -31.40 -30.65 -23.42
N PRO A 39 -32.59 -31.17 -23.73
CA PRO A 39 -32.84 -32.62 -23.68
C PRO A 39 -32.04 -33.43 -24.71
N TYR A 40 -31.47 -32.78 -25.70
CA TYR A 40 -30.63 -33.40 -26.73
C TYR A 40 -29.18 -33.53 -26.31
N SER A 41 -28.81 -32.93 -25.15
CA SER A 41 -27.50 -33.09 -24.55
C SER A 41 -27.46 -34.32 -23.66
N VAL A 42 -26.26 -34.91 -23.47
CA VAL A 42 -26.10 -36.07 -22.55
C VAL A 42 -26.44 -35.63 -21.14
N ALA A 43 -25.94 -34.48 -20.70
CA ALA A 43 -26.23 -33.94 -19.35
C ALA A 43 -27.73 -33.66 -19.13
N GLY A 44 -28.39 -33.05 -20.10
CA GLY A 44 -29.82 -32.76 -20.02
C GLY A 44 -30.67 -34.03 -20.02
N SER A 45 -30.28 -34.99 -20.86
CA SER A 45 -30.93 -36.33 -20.88
C SER A 45 -30.82 -37.02 -19.49
N VAL A 46 -29.67 -36.90 -18.82
CA VAL A 46 -29.46 -37.49 -17.48
C VAL A 46 -30.27 -36.75 -16.42
N LEU A 47 -30.24 -35.44 -16.42
CA LEU A 47 -30.96 -34.63 -15.42
C LEU A 47 -32.48 -34.80 -15.53
N ASN A 48 -33.02 -34.94 -16.75
CA ASN A 48 -34.45 -35.13 -17.00
C ASN A 48 -34.98 -36.54 -16.67
N ASP A 49 -34.13 -37.53 -16.36
CA ASP A 49 -34.58 -38.84 -15.87
C ASP A 49 -35.05 -38.79 -14.41
N TYR A 50 -34.80 -37.68 -13.70
CA TYR A 50 -35.21 -37.51 -12.34
C TYR A 50 -36.47 -36.63 -12.26
N PRO A 51 -37.37 -36.84 -11.28
CA PRO A 51 -38.68 -36.18 -11.23
C PRO A 51 -38.61 -34.71 -10.80
N MET A 52 -37.59 -34.01 -11.18
CA MET A 52 -37.39 -32.59 -10.89
C MET A 52 -37.72 -31.75 -12.10
N GLN A 53 -38.47 -30.67 -11.85
CA GLN A 53 -38.77 -29.71 -12.91
C GLN A 53 -37.64 -28.65 -12.96
N ILE A 54 -37.36 -28.21 -14.19
CA ILE A 54 -36.31 -27.22 -14.46
C ILE A 54 -36.55 -25.90 -13.71
N ASP A 55 -37.82 -25.54 -13.53
CA ASP A 55 -38.22 -24.38 -12.76
C ASP A 55 -37.76 -24.45 -11.31
N GLU A 56 -37.55 -25.65 -10.73
CA GLU A 56 -37.04 -25.84 -9.38
C GLU A 56 -35.53 -25.44 -9.24
N PHE A 57 -34.76 -25.56 -10.33
CA PHE A 57 -33.39 -25.05 -10.34
C PHE A 57 -33.34 -23.53 -10.35
N GLN A 58 -34.26 -22.87 -11.03
CA GLN A 58 -34.34 -21.41 -11.07
C GLN A 58 -34.85 -20.89 -9.73
N ASP A 59 -35.90 -21.47 -9.17
CA ASP A 59 -36.41 -21.10 -7.86
C ASP A 59 -35.35 -21.31 -6.75
N ALA A 60 -34.62 -22.43 -6.81
CA ALA A 60 -33.51 -22.70 -5.89
C ALA A 60 -32.39 -21.66 -6.01
N ALA A 61 -32.02 -21.30 -7.23
CA ALA A 61 -30.98 -20.30 -7.49
C ALA A 61 -31.42 -18.90 -7.00
N GLU A 62 -32.67 -18.52 -7.21
CA GLU A 62 -33.23 -17.25 -6.71
C GLU A 62 -33.17 -17.21 -5.17
N HIS A 63 -33.53 -18.32 -4.53
CA HIS A 63 -33.49 -18.41 -3.08
C HIS A 63 -32.07 -18.32 -2.51
N ILE A 64 -31.10 -18.98 -3.18
CA ILE A 64 -29.70 -19.03 -2.71
C ILE A 64 -28.96 -17.73 -3.00
N THR A 65 -29.15 -17.14 -4.20
CA THR A 65 -28.45 -15.94 -4.65
C THR A 65 -29.12 -14.63 -4.23
N GLY A 66 -30.40 -14.68 -3.90
CA GLY A 66 -31.23 -13.48 -3.67
C GLY A 66 -31.50 -12.65 -4.92
N GLN A 67 -31.21 -13.18 -6.10
CA GLN A 67 -31.44 -12.52 -7.39
C GLN A 67 -32.80 -12.97 -7.94
N ALA A 68 -33.63 -12.04 -8.35
CA ALA A 68 -34.94 -12.34 -8.96
C ALA A 68 -34.88 -12.23 -10.48
N PHE A 69 -35.65 -13.09 -11.17
CA PHE A 69 -35.78 -13.07 -12.62
C PHE A 69 -36.37 -11.73 -13.08
N GLN A 70 -35.78 -11.14 -14.12
CA GLN A 70 -36.27 -9.91 -14.73
C GLN A 70 -36.67 -10.14 -16.20
N SER A 71 -37.78 -9.58 -16.60
CA SER A 71 -38.31 -9.72 -17.97
C SER A 71 -37.47 -9.00 -19.03
N ASP A 72 -36.75 -7.94 -18.63
CA ASP A 72 -35.82 -7.22 -19.50
C ASP A 72 -34.46 -7.93 -19.54
N ASN A 73 -34.15 -8.51 -20.69
CA ASN A 73 -32.89 -9.20 -20.91
C ASN A 73 -31.82 -8.19 -21.33
N ARG A 74 -30.69 -8.16 -20.62
CA ARG A 74 -29.49 -7.49 -21.08
C ARG A 74 -28.75 -8.46 -22.00
N TYR A 75 -28.69 -8.18 -23.30
CA TYR A 75 -27.88 -8.91 -24.26
C TYR A 75 -26.40 -8.50 -24.11
N GLU A 76 -25.77 -8.94 -23.03
CA GLU A 76 -24.33 -8.79 -22.78
C GLU A 76 -23.69 -10.17 -22.71
N ILE A 77 -22.43 -10.27 -23.12
CA ILE A 77 -21.64 -11.52 -22.94
C ILE A 77 -21.01 -11.43 -21.55
N PHE A 78 -21.41 -12.32 -20.67
CA PHE A 78 -20.89 -12.39 -19.32
C PHE A 78 -19.62 -13.25 -19.27
N PRO A 79 -18.51 -12.76 -18.65
CA PRO A 79 -17.32 -13.59 -18.42
C PRO A 79 -17.65 -14.73 -17.46
N PHE A 80 -16.91 -15.82 -17.54
CA PHE A 80 -17.03 -16.91 -16.60
C PHE A 80 -16.65 -16.48 -15.19
N SER A 81 -17.40 -16.91 -14.18
CA SER A 81 -16.93 -16.78 -12.79
C SER A 81 -15.68 -17.63 -12.56
N TYR A 82 -14.85 -17.26 -11.59
CA TYR A 82 -13.64 -18.02 -11.23
C TYR A 82 -13.93 -19.53 -11.02
N ARG A 83 -15.06 -19.85 -10.37
CA ARG A 83 -15.46 -21.25 -10.18
C ARG A 83 -15.91 -21.92 -11.48
N MET A 84 -16.56 -21.18 -12.34
CA MET A 84 -16.94 -21.68 -13.66
C MET A 84 -15.71 -22.01 -14.50
N GLU A 85 -14.68 -21.17 -14.47
CA GLU A 85 -13.42 -21.47 -15.17
C GLU A 85 -12.73 -22.73 -14.63
N ALA A 86 -12.70 -22.89 -13.30
CA ALA A 86 -12.16 -24.09 -12.67
C ALA A 86 -12.92 -25.36 -13.11
N ILE A 87 -14.25 -25.32 -13.15
CA ILE A 87 -15.08 -26.43 -13.63
C ILE A 87 -14.80 -26.74 -15.09
N MET A 88 -14.68 -25.73 -15.95
CA MET A 88 -14.38 -25.91 -17.37
C MET A 88 -12.98 -26.47 -17.61
N LYS A 89 -12.01 -26.06 -16.78
CA LYS A 89 -10.64 -26.62 -16.81
C LYS A 89 -10.67 -28.10 -16.44
N HIS A 90 -11.29 -28.44 -15.33
CA HIS A 90 -11.40 -29.83 -14.86
C HIS A 90 -12.18 -30.72 -15.86
N ALA A 91 -13.24 -30.20 -16.46
CA ALA A 91 -13.98 -30.91 -17.51
C ALA A 91 -13.10 -31.21 -18.74
N ARG A 92 -12.18 -30.30 -19.10
CA ARG A 92 -11.18 -30.53 -20.16
C ARG A 92 -10.21 -31.65 -19.79
N GLU A 93 -9.74 -31.69 -18.55
CA GLU A 93 -8.86 -32.78 -18.08
C GLU A 93 -9.56 -34.13 -18.12
N ILE A 94 -10.82 -34.21 -17.73
CA ILE A 94 -11.65 -35.41 -17.86
C ILE A 94 -11.73 -35.85 -19.34
N ALA A 95 -12.06 -34.90 -20.23
CA ALA A 95 -12.19 -35.19 -21.66
C ALA A 95 -10.84 -35.62 -22.29
N GLN A 96 -9.71 -35.08 -21.84
CA GLN A 96 -8.38 -35.51 -22.29
C GLN A 96 -8.04 -36.96 -21.85
N VAL A 97 -8.32 -37.31 -20.61
CA VAL A 97 -8.11 -38.63 -20.05
C VAL A 97 -8.97 -39.69 -20.77
N LEU A 98 -10.17 -39.29 -21.20
CA LEU A 98 -11.08 -40.12 -22.00
C LEU A 98 -10.77 -40.14 -23.48
N HIS A 99 -9.70 -39.44 -23.92
CA HIS A 99 -9.36 -39.30 -25.35
C HIS A 99 -10.53 -38.81 -26.22
N ALA A 100 -11.45 -38.02 -25.61
CA ALA A 100 -12.59 -37.47 -26.31
C ALA A 100 -12.17 -36.42 -27.34
N LYS A 101 -12.82 -36.43 -28.52
CA LYS A 101 -12.53 -35.48 -29.61
C LYS A 101 -13.00 -34.06 -29.28
N THR A 102 -14.08 -33.93 -28.48
CA THR A 102 -14.70 -32.66 -28.11
C THR A 102 -15.07 -32.68 -26.64
N LEU A 103 -15.08 -31.51 -26.04
CA LEU A 103 -15.59 -31.29 -24.70
C LEU A 103 -17.12 -31.26 -24.77
N GLY A 104 -17.78 -32.22 -24.14
CA GLY A 104 -19.24 -32.34 -24.11
C GLY A 104 -19.86 -31.96 -22.78
N THR A 105 -21.17 -31.90 -22.75
CA THR A 105 -21.97 -31.59 -21.54
C THR A 105 -21.78 -32.65 -20.44
N GLU A 106 -21.51 -33.91 -20.82
CA GLU A 106 -21.22 -35.03 -19.91
C GLU A 106 -19.96 -34.79 -19.05
N HIS A 107 -18.92 -34.22 -19.66
CA HIS A 107 -17.66 -33.90 -18.97
C HIS A 107 -17.86 -32.75 -17.99
N VAL A 108 -18.62 -31.75 -18.40
CA VAL A 108 -18.95 -30.58 -17.56
C VAL A 108 -19.85 -30.97 -16.40
N LEU A 109 -20.89 -31.77 -16.66
CA LEU A 109 -21.76 -32.25 -15.58
C LEU A 109 -20.97 -33.10 -14.58
N LEU A 110 -20.09 -33.98 -15.04
CA LEU A 110 -19.26 -34.79 -14.14
C LEU A 110 -18.33 -33.91 -13.28
N SER A 111 -17.78 -32.83 -13.87
CA SER A 111 -16.95 -31.89 -13.14
C SER A 111 -17.76 -31.13 -12.09
N LEU A 112 -19.00 -30.70 -12.39
CA LEU A 112 -19.90 -30.05 -11.43
C LEU A 112 -20.26 -30.98 -10.27
N LEU A 113 -20.50 -32.26 -10.53
CA LEU A 113 -20.83 -33.25 -9.51
C LEU A 113 -19.64 -33.58 -8.59
N ALA A 114 -18.44 -33.19 -8.96
CA ALA A 114 -17.23 -33.42 -8.17
C ALA A 114 -16.94 -32.29 -7.15
N ASP A 115 -17.34 -31.06 -7.43
CA ASP A 115 -17.09 -29.89 -6.59
C ASP A 115 -18.35 -29.41 -5.85
N ARG A 116 -18.43 -29.72 -4.54
CA ARG A 116 -19.54 -29.29 -3.67
C ARG A 116 -19.56 -27.78 -3.38
N GLY A 117 -18.48 -27.07 -3.65
CA GLY A 117 -18.36 -25.67 -3.35
C GLY A 117 -19.00 -24.75 -4.40
N THR A 118 -19.54 -25.30 -5.48
CA THR A 118 -20.14 -24.51 -6.56
C THR A 118 -21.59 -24.11 -6.24
N LEU A 119 -22.06 -23.01 -6.82
CA LEU A 119 -23.47 -22.64 -6.76
C LEU A 119 -24.37 -23.70 -7.42
N ALA A 120 -23.91 -24.33 -8.50
CA ALA A 120 -24.61 -25.44 -9.13
C ALA A 120 -24.87 -26.60 -8.13
N SER A 121 -23.88 -26.98 -7.34
CA SER A 121 -24.03 -28.04 -6.33
C SER A 121 -25.00 -27.66 -5.22
N GLN A 122 -24.98 -26.40 -4.78
CA GLN A 122 -25.94 -25.87 -3.78
C GLN A 122 -27.38 -25.84 -4.35
N VAL A 123 -27.54 -25.44 -5.60
CA VAL A 123 -28.85 -25.48 -6.29
C VAL A 123 -29.33 -26.92 -6.41
N MET A 124 -28.50 -27.87 -6.78
CA MET A 124 -28.86 -29.28 -6.82
C MET A 124 -29.25 -29.83 -5.45
N GLU A 125 -28.50 -29.48 -4.40
CA GLU A 125 -28.81 -29.91 -3.03
C GLU A 125 -30.17 -29.35 -2.55
N PHE A 126 -30.44 -28.09 -2.82
CA PHE A 126 -31.69 -27.44 -2.51
C PHE A 126 -32.87 -28.07 -3.31
N SER A 127 -32.63 -28.45 -4.55
CA SER A 127 -33.62 -29.13 -5.43
C SER A 127 -33.73 -30.63 -5.13
N GLY A 128 -33.16 -31.13 -4.04
CA GLY A 128 -33.40 -32.49 -3.55
C GLY A 128 -32.38 -33.54 -3.99
N PHE A 129 -31.20 -33.17 -4.46
CA PHE A 129 -30.08 -34.10 -4.63
C PHE A 129 -29.27 -34.24 -3.34
N ALA A 130 -28.84 -35.46 -3.05
CA ALA A 130 -28.08 -35.79 -1.85
C ALA A 130 -26.60 -36.01 -2.18
N PHE A 131 -25.72 -35.16 -1.67
CA PHE A 131 -24.27 -35.24 -1.84
C PHE A 131 -23.60 -36.14 -0.79
N THR A 132 -24.30 -36.39 0.36
CA THR A 132 -23.83 -37.32 1.39
C THR A 132 -24.94 -38.30 1.76
N GLU A 133 -24.55 -39.40 2.49
CA GLU A 133 -25.51 -40.38 3.00
C GLU A 133 -26.46 -39.83 4.07
N GLN A 134 -26.13 -38.64 4.63
CA GLN A 134 -26.97 -37.99 5.66
C GLN A 134 -28.02 -37.04 5.04
N ASP A 135 -27.83 -36.65 3.77
CA ASP A 135 -28.74 -35.75 3.06
C ASP A 135 -30.00 -36.53 2.60
N LYS A 136 -31.14 -35.92 2.68
CA LYS A 136 -32.38 -36.51 2.15
C LYS A 136 -32.52 -36.12 0.68
N GLY A 137 -32.69 -37.11 -0.18
CA GLY A 137 -32.91 -36.87 -1.60
C GLY A 137 -32.34 -37.92 -2.51
N VAL A 138 -32.21 -37.58 -3.81
CA VAL A 138 -31.62 -38.49 -4.80
C VAL A 138 -30.11 -38.52 -4.65
N PRO A 139 -29.47 -39.67 -4.39
CA PRO A 139 -28.02 -39.72 -4.25
C PRO A 139 -27.29 -39.33 -5.52
N ILE A 140 -26.33 -38.39 -5.41
CA ILE A 140 -25.45 -37.98 -6.53
C ILE A 140 -24.72 -39.18 -7.17
N ALA A 141 -24.43 -40.22 -6.40
CA ALA A 141 -23.86 -41.45 -6.93
C ALA A 141 -24.77 -42.13 -7.97
N SER A 142 -26.10 -42.04 -7.82
CA SER A 142 -27.06 -42.54 -8.80
C SER A 142 -27.07 -41.71 -10.07
N LEU A 143 -27.00 -40.38 -9.93
CA LEU A 143 -26.90 -39.46 -11.07
C LEU A 143 -25.60 -39.68 -11.85
N ARG A 144 -24.48 -39.85 -11.14
CA ARG A 144 -23.16 -40.12 -11.75
C ARG A 144 -23.20 -41.46 -12.52
N LYS A 145 -23.81 -42.48 -11.95
CA LYS A 145 -23.92 -43.76 -12.63
C LYS A 145 -24.78 -43.68 -13.89
N ASN A 146 -25.88 -42.97 -13.81
CA ASN A 146 -26.73 -42.71 -15.01
C ASN A 146 -25.95 -41.93 -16.09
N LEU A 147 -25.13 -40.95 -15.68
CA LEU A 147 -24.26 -40.20 -16.56
C LEU A 147 -23.23 -41.11 -17.25
N GLU A 148 -22.54 -41.97 -16.48
CA GLU A 148 -21.58 -42.95 -16.99
C GLU A 148 -22.21 -43.88 -18.03
N ASP A 149 -23.45 -44.34 -17.78
CA ASP A 149 -24.21 -45.22 -18.68
C ASP A 149 -24.64 -44.49 -19.97
N LYS A 150 -25.18 -43.27 -19.86
CA LYS A 150 -25.65 -42.50 -21.04
C LYS A 150 -24.52 -41.89 -21.86
N ALA A 151 -23.40 -41.55 -21.25
CA ALA A 151 -22.19 -41.12 -21.94
C ALA A 151 -21.49 -42.27 -22.71
N GLY A 152 -21.89 -43.51 -22.43
CA GLY A 152 -21.33 -44.70 -23.09
C GLY A 152 -19.90 -45.03 -22.66
N TRP A 153 -19.49 -44.61 -21.44
CA TRP A 153 -18.15 -44.87 -20.95
C TRP A 153 -17.96 -46.33 -20.51
N ASP A 154 -16.89 -46.94 -20.98
CA ASP A 154 -16.58 -48.31 -20.62
C ASP A 154 -15.90 -48.41 -19.24
N LYS A 155 -15.58 -49.65 -18.78
CA LYS A 155 -14.92 -49.88 -17.50
C LYS A 155 -13.52 -49.27 -17.43
N ASN A 156 -12.83 -49.10 -18.55
CA ASN A 156 -11.50 -48.50 -18.62
C ASN A 156 -11.60 -47.00 -18.50
N ASP A 157 -12.59 -46.38 -19.16
CA ASP A 157 -12.89 -44.96 -19.08
C ASP A 157 -13.22 -44.59 -17.64
N ILE A 158 -14.10 -45.31 -16.96
CA ILE A 158 -14.44 -45.11 -15.57
C ILE A 158 -13.23 -45.28 -14.65
N LYS A 159 -12.35 -46.25 -14.96
CA LYS A 159 -11.11 -46.42 -14.21
C LYS A 159 -10.15 -45.25 -14.43
N ALA A 160 -10.05 -44.75 -15.64
CA ALA A 160 -9.22 -43.59 -15.99
C ALA A 160 -9.72 -42.32 -15.25
N ILE A 161 -11.01 -42.04 -15.27
CA ILE A 161 -11.66 -40.96 -14.50
C ILE A 161 -11.36 -41.14 -13.02
N ARG A 162 -11.54 -42.34 -12.47
CA ARG A 162 -11.25 -42.58 -11.05
C ARG A 162 -9.77 -42.39 -10.72
N SER A 163 -8.87 -42.68 -11.61
CA SER A 163 -7.43 -42.45 -11.43
C SER A 163 -7.10 -40.95 -11.45
N LEU A 164 -7.78 -40.17 -12.32
CA LEU A 164 -7.65 -38.71 -12.33
C LEU A 164 -8.10 -38.10 -11.00
N TYR A 165 -9.27 -38.52 -10.50
CA TYR A 165 -9.76 -38.07 -9.18
C TYR A 165 -8.87 -38.51 -8.03
N ARG A 166 -8.19 -39.64 -8.15
CA ARG A 166 -7.21 -40.12 -7.16
C ARG A 166 -5.91 -39.35 -7.22
N ALA A 167 -5.44 -38.99 -8.42
CA ALA A 167 -4.26 -38.15 -8.60
C ALA A 167 -4.48 -36.72 -8.06
N GLN A 168 -5.72 -36.22 -8.14
CA GLN A 168 -6.11 -34.91 -7.61
C GLN A 168 -6.47 -34.94 -6.10
N ASN A 169 -6.75 -36.11 -5.52
CA ASN A 169 -7.06 -36.34 -4.10
C ASN A 169 -6.46 -37.66 -3.63
N PRO A 170 -5.16 -37.71 -3.38
CA PRO A 170 -4.48 -38.96 -2.98
C PRO A 170 -4.97 -39.54 -1.63
N ASN A 171 -5.58 -38.75 -0.77
CA ASN A 171 -5.94 -39.10 0.61
C ASN A 171 -7.30 -39.77 0.82
N ARG A 172 -8.03 -40.20 -0.21
CA ARG A 172 -9.34 -40.87 -0.03
C ARG A 172 -9.27 -42.41 0.01
N GLN A 173 -8.11 -43.02 0.21
CA GLN A 173 -7.92 -44.49 0.07
C GLN A 173 -7.65 -45.34 1.30
N THR A 174 -7.93 -44.92 2.49
CA THR A 174 -7.88 -45.88 3.60
C THR A 174 -9.05 -45.72 4.56
N MET A 175 -10.28 -46.04 4.14
CA MET A 175 -11.34 -46.34 5.06
C MET A 175 -12.42 -47.21 4.40
N GLY A 176 -12.10 -48.44 4.24
CA GLY A 176 -13.03 -49.55 4.15
C GLY A 176 -12.55 -50.65 5.07
N ASN A 177 -13.06 -50.66 6.26
CA ASN A 177 -12.90 -51.63 7.36
C ASN A 177 -12.03 -51.17 8.55
N MET A 178 -12.65 -50.44 9.48
CA MET A 178 -12.68 -50.85 10.90
C MET A 178 -13.57 -49.86 11.68
N MET A 179 -14.54 -50.45 12.32
CA MET A 179 -15.36 -50.04 13.48
C MET A 179 -15.14 -48.65 14.08
N GLY A 180 -16.15 -47.78 14.00
CA GLY A 180 -16.66 -47.12 15.20
C GLY A 180 -15.78 -46.04 15.85
N MET A 181 -15.00 -45.22 15.07
CA MET A 181 -14.38 -44.01 15.59
C MET A 181 -14.76 -42.83 14.72
N PRO A 182 -15.00 -41.61 15.29
CA PRO A 182 -15.24 -40.44 14.50
C PRO A 182 -14.03 -40.13 13.56
N PRO A 183 -14.23 -39.55 12.37
CA PRO A 183 -13.15 -39.28 11.43
C PRO A 183 -12.12 -38.40 12.08
N SER A 184 -10.89 -38.89 12.23
CA SER A 184 -9.73 -38.09 12.61
C SER A 184 -9.49 -37.03 11.50
N THR A 185 -9.45 -35.78 11.89
CA THR A 185 -9.19 -34.61 11.05
C THR A 185 -7.71 -34.46 10.70
N SER A 186 -6.99 -35.52 10.39
CA SER A 186 -5.58 -35.44 9.98
C SER A 186 -5.49 -35.37 8.45
N GLY A 187 -5.37 -34.17 7.90
CA GLY A 187 -4.88 -33.93 6.56
C GLY A 187 -3.40 -34.40 6.44
N GLY A 188 -2.97 -34.88 5.28
CA GLY A 188 -1.57 -35.23 5.04
C GLY A 188 -0.67 -34.00 4.87
N LEU A 189 0.65 -34.20 4.86
CA LEU A 189 1.65 -33.15 4.68
C LEU A 189 1.35 -32.20 3.48
N GLU A 190 0.81 -32.76 2.41
CA GLU A 190 0.49 -32.02 1.17
C GLU A 190 -0.70 -31.05 1.30
N ASP A 191 -1.57 -31.25 2.29
CA ASP A 191 -2.70 -30.35 2.56
C ASP A 191 -2.25 -29.05 3.27
N TYR A 192 -1.09 -29.09 3.93
CA TYR A 192 -0.56 -28.01 4.74
C TYR A 192 0.73 -27.41 4.20
N THR A 193 1.23 -27.94 3.07
CA THR A 193 2.48 -27.48 2.47
C THR A 193 2.37 -27.28 0.97
N ARG A 194 3.19 -26.37 0.45
CA ARG A 194 3.34 -26.10 -0.97
C ARG A 194 4.72 -26.57 -1.44
N ASP A 195 4.78 -27.46 -2.42
CA ASP A 195 6.08 -27.96 -2.94
C ASP A 195 6.70 -26.96 -3.91
N LEU A 196 7.64 -26.16 -3.41
CA LEU A 196 8.36 -25.16 -4.19
C LEU A 196 9.29 -25.80 -5.22
N THR A 197 9.81 -27.03 -4.95
CA THR A 197 10.72 -27.72 -5.88
C THR A 197 9.96 -28.28 -7.08
N GLU A 198 8.74 -28.77 -6.87
CA GLU A 198 7.88 -29.22 -7.96
C GLU A 198 7.45 -28.03 -8.83
N MET A 199 7.06 -26.90 -8.22
CA MET A 199 6.75 -25.66 -8.92
C MET A 199 7.94 -25.12 -9.71
N ALA A 200 9.16 -25.23 -9.15
CA ALA A 200 10.38 -24.85 -9.87
C ALA A 200 10.61 -25.71 -11.12
N ARG A 201 10.37 -27.03 -11.01
CA ARG A 201 10.47 -27.95 -12.17
C ARG A 201 9.40 -27.68 -13.22
N ALA A 202 8.23 -27.26 -12.78
CA ALA A 202 7.13 -26.86 -13.68
C ALA A 202 7.31 -25.47 -14.30
N GLY A 203 8.36 -24.71 -13.94
CA GLY A 203 8.60 -23.35 -14.43
C GLY A 203 7.60 -22.33 -13.91
N GLN A 204 6.96 -22.58 -12.78
CA GLN A 204 5.92 -21.74 -12.19
C GLN A 204 6.45 -20.72 -11.19
N LEU A 205 7.75 -20.75 -10.88
CA LEU A 205 8.36 -19.81 -9.95
C LEU A 205 9.02 -18.66 -10.70
N GLU A 206 8.89 -17.49 -10.15
CA GLU A 206 9.58 -16.29 -10.61
C GLU A 206 11.11 -16.44 -10.48
N PRO A 207 11.90 -15.89 -11.42
CA PRO A 207 13.35 -15.98 -11.37
C PRO A 207 13.91 -15.18 -10.20
N VAL A 208 14.83 -15.78 -9.45
CA VAL A 208 15.52 -15.11 -8.34
C VAL A 208 16.86 -14.58 -8.81
N ILE A 209 17.06 -13.28 -8.75
CA ILE A 209 18.20 -12.56 -9.31
C ILE A 209 18.99 -11.87 -8.21
N GLY A 210 20.31 -11.89 -8.33
CA GLY A 210 21.22 -11.11 -7.50
C GLY A 210 21.40 -11.59 -6.05
N ARG A 211 20.93 -12.82 -5.72
CA ARG A 211 20.99 -13.39 -4.36
C ARG A 211 21.83 -14.66 -4.24
N ASP A 212 22.81 -14.84 -5.13
CA ASP A 212 23.64 -16.04 -5.20
C ASP A 212 24.47 -16.30 -3.96
N ALA A 213 24.98 -15.25 -3.32
CA ALA A 213 25.80 -15.35 -2.13
C ALA A 213 24.98 -15.85 -0.94
N GLU A 214 23.79 -15.29 -0.73
CA GLU A 214 22.89 -15.64 0.36
C GLU A 214 22.34 -17.06 0.19
N ILE A 215 21.93 -17.45 -1.03
CA ILE A 215 21.48 -18.81 -1.32
C ILE A 215 22.62 -19.81 -1.10
N SER A 216 23.83 -19.50 -1.56
CA SER A 216 25.02 -20.35 -1.32
C SER A 216 25.32 -20.49 0.17
N ARG A 217 25.12 -19.41 0.94
CA ARG A 217 25.27 -19.45 2.39
C ARG A 217 24.21 -20.31 3.07
N MET A 218 22.96 -20.26 2.60
CA MET A 218 21.89 -21.14 3.09
C MET A 218 22.23 -22.60 2.84
N ILE A 219 22.64 -22.94 1.62
CA ILE A 219 23.05 -24.30 1.22
C ILE A 219 24.21 -24.78 2.11
N GLN A 220 25.20 -23.93 2.33
CA GLN A 220 26.33 -24.25 3.23
C GLN A 220 25.90 -24.55 4.66
N ILE A 221 24.88 -23.81 5.18
CA ILE A 221 24.35 -24.04 6.52
C ILE A 221 23.56 -25.34 6.56
N LEU A 222 22.68 -25.59 5.57
CA LEU A 222 21.90 -26.82 5.46
C LEU A 222 22.75 -28.09 5.39
N SER A 223 23.98 -27.99 4.87
CA SER A 223 24.96 -29.10 4.79
C SER A 223 25.75 -29.33 6.09
N ARG A 224 25.53 -28.55 7.15
CA ARG A 224 26.27 -28.71 8.41
C ARG A 224 25.73 -29.89 9.21
N LYS A 225 26.60 -30.50 10.02
CA LYS A 225 26.19 -31.54 10.98
C LYS A 225 25.37 -30.98 12.15
N THR A 226 25.65 -29.77 12.57
CA THR A 226 24.98 -29.08 13.67
C THR A 226 24.70 -27.63 13.26
N LYS A 227 23.64 -27.02 13.81
CA LYS A 227 23.14 -25.70 13.41
C LYS A 227 22.88 -25.64 11.89
N ASN A 228 22.21 -26.66 11.40
CA ASN A 228 21.90 -26.85 9.99
C ASN A 228 20.59 -26.18 9.56
N ASN A 229 19.99 -25.34 10.40
CA ASN A 229 18.76 -24.61 10.10
C ASN A 229 19.09 -23.11 9.92
N PRO A 230 19.11 -22.58 8.69
CA PRO A 230 19.27 -21.16 8.48
C PRO A 230 18.00 -20.38 8.86
N VAL A 231 18.19 -19.20 9.45
CA VAL A 231 17.12 -18.20 9.60
C VAL A 231 17.51 -16.96 8.83
N LEU A 232 16.68 -16.59 7.89
CA LEU A 232 16.79 -15.38 7.08
C LEU A 232 16.25 -14.21 7.90
N VAL A 233 17.13 -13.29 8.24
CA VAL A 233 16.80 -12.14 9.09
C VAL A 233 17.04 -10.85 8.32
N GLY A 234 16.00 -10.07 8.12
CA GLY A 234 16.06 -8.80 7.41
C GLY A 234 14.73 -8.04 7.51
N GLU A 235 14.73 -6.79 7.11
CA GLU A 235 13.52 -5.95 7.13
C GLU A 235 12.43 -6.52 6.20
N ALA A 236 11.20 -6.03 6.38
CA ALA A 236 10.11 -6.40 5.47
C ALA A 236 10.41 -5.88 4.05
N GLY A 237 10.07 -6.67 3.01
CA GLY A 237 10.25 -6.28 1.62
C GLY A 237 11.65 -6.46 1.02
N VAL A 238 12.66 -6.95 1.78
CA VAL A 238 14.01 -7.19 1.23
C VAL A 238 14.14 -8.47 0.40
N GLY A 239 13.08 -9.25 0.24
CA GLY A 239 13.06 -10.46 -0.58
C GLY A 239 13.47 -11.75 0.16
N LYS A 240 13.15 -11.90 1.44
CA LYS A 240 13.43 -13.13 2.22
C LYS A 240 12.76 -14.37 1.63
N THR A 241 11.51 -14.27 1.25
CA THR A 241 10.74 -15.38 0.65
C THR A 241 11.30 -15.77 -0.71
N ALA A 242 11.79 -14.80 -1.51
CA ALA A 242 12.45 -15.07 -2.79
C ALA A 242 13.68 -15.97 -2.64
N LEU A 243 14.43 -15.90 -1.52
CA LEU A 243 15.56 -16.79 -1.27
C LEU A 243 15.15 -18.26 -1.12
N ALA A 244 13.99 -18.54 -0.56
CA ALA A 244 13.44 -19.90 -0.50
C ALA A 244 13.06 -20.41 -1.89
N LEU A 245 12.47 -19.55 -2.74
CA LEU A 245 12.20 -19.87 -4.14
C LEU A 245 13.50 -20.14 -4.90
N GLY A 246 14.53 -19.32 -4.70
CA GLY A 246 15.86 -19.51 -5.31
C GLY A 246 16.56 -20.80 -4.85
N LEU A 247 16.38 -21.18 -3.58
CA LEU A 247 16.86 -22.48 -3.09
C LEU A 247 16.14 -23.62 -3.82
N ALA A 248 14.81 -23.56 -3.94
CA ALA A 248 14.01 -24.56 -4.65
C ALA A 248 14.41 -24.69 -6.13
N GLN A 249 14.67 -23.57 -6.81
CA GLN A 249 15.16 -23.55 -8.20
C GLN A 249 16.54 -24.19 -8.34
N ARG A 250 17.47 -23.94 -7.41
CA ARG A 250 18.78 -24.60 -7.42
C ARG A 250 18.70 -26.09 -7.13
N VAL A 251 17.81 -26.52 -6.23
CA VAL A 251 17.55 -27.92 -5.96
C VAL A 251 16.95 -28.59 -7.21
N ALA A 252 15.95 -27.97 -7.83
CA ALA A 252 15.30 -28.48 -9.04
C ALA A 252 16.26 -28.61 -10.24
N SER A 253 17.21 -27.65 -10.39
CA SER A 253 18.24 -27.68 -11.45
C SER A 253 19.45 -28.55 -11.12
N GLY A 254 19.53 -29.12 -9.90
CA GLY A 254 20.66 -29.96 -9.48
C GLY A 254 21.93 -29.16 -9.14
N ASN A 255 21.88 -27.83 -9.06
CA ASN A 255 23.03 -26.98 -8.76
C ASN A 255 23.24 -26.82 -7.25
N VAL A 256 23.28 -27.95 -6.54
CA VAL A 256 23.45 -28.07 -5.09
C VAL A 256 24.30 -29.31 -4.76
N PRO A 257 24.91 -29.43 -3.57
CA PRO A 257 25.60 -30.62 -3.13
C PRO A 257 24.68 -31.85 -3.17
N ALA A 258 25.28 -33.04 -3.41
CA ALA A 258 24.55 -34.30 -3.57
C ALA A 258 23.58 -34.63 -2.41
N GLU A 259 23.91 -34.20 -1.20
CA GLU A 259 23.07 -34.40 0.00
C GLU A 259 21.76 -33.60 -0.04
N ILE A 260 21.76 -32.45 -0.75
CA ILE A 260 20.61 -31.56 -0.89
C ILE A 260 19.88 -31.82 -2.21
N ALA A 261 20.55 -32.34 -3.22
CA ALA A 261 19.98 -32.53 -4.55
C ALA A 261 18.75 -33.49 -4.59
N GLN A 262 18.62 -34.35 -3.59
CA GLN A 262 17.49 -35.27 -3.47
C GLN A 262 16.37 -34.72 -2.59
N MET A 263 16.52 -33.52 -2.04
CA MET A 263 15.53 -32.91 -1.15
C MET A 263 14.45 -32.15 -1.89
N ARG A 264 13.30 -32.04 -1.24
CA ARG A 264 12.20 -31.16 -1.65
C ARG A 264 12.11 -29.97 -0.69
N VAL A 265 11.90 -28.78 -1.21
CA VAL A 265 11.64 -27.59 -0.43
C VAL A 265 10.13 -27.42 -0.32
N LEU A 266 9.59 -27.61 0.88
CA LEU A 266 8.16 -27.46 1.16
C LEU A 266 7.93 -26.19 1.98
N GLU A 267 7.07 -25.32 1.52
CA GLU A 267 6.62 -24.13 2.25
C GLU A 267 5.43 -24.49 3.15
N LEU A 268 5.53 -24.19 4.43
CA LEU A 268 4.46 -24.45 5.40
C LEU A 268 3.39 -23.36 5.33
N ASP A 269 2.16 -23.75 5.00
CA ASP A 269 1.00 -22.86 5.06
C ASP A 269 0.37 -22.89 6.47
N LEU A 270 0.80 -21.93 7.29
CA LEU A 270 0.33 -21.79 8.67
C LEU A 270 -1.16 -21.48 8.75
N MET A 271 -1.72 -20.79 7.77
CA MET A 271 -3.15 -20.47 7.75
C MET A 271 -3.98 -21.75 7.62
N ASN A 272 -3.58 -22.66 6.74
CA ASN A 272 -4.23 -23.95 6.56
C ASN A 272 -4.05 -24.87 7.78
N VAL A 273 -2.92 -24.81 8.46
CA VAL A 273 -2.69 -25.59 9.70
C VAL A 273 -3.65 -25.15 10.80
N VAL A 274 -3.92 -23.84 10.92
CA VAL A 274 -4.82 -23.25 11.94
C VAL A 274 -6.28 -23.35 11.50
N ALA A 275 -6.58 -23.33 10.23
CA ALA A 275 -7.95 -23.33 9.72
C ALA A 275 -8.75 -24.54 10.23
N GLY A 276 -9.92 -24.26 10.82
CA GLY A 276 -10.83 -25.30 11.35
C GLY A 276 -10.40 -25.94 12.67
N THR A 277 -9.30 -25.55 13.30
CA THR A 277 -8.96 -25.97 14.66
C THR A 277 -9.86 -25.26 15.66
N ARG A 278 -10.54 -26.01 16.51
CA ARG A 278 -11.41 -25.46 17.57
C ARG A 278 -10.71 -25.38 18.92
N PHE A 279 -9.70 -26.23 19.11
CA PHE A 279 -8.96 -26.37 20.37
C PHE A 279 -7.45 -26.34 20.08
N ARG A 280 -6.68 -25.90 21.05
CA ARG A 280 -5.20 -25.91 21.00
C ARG A 280 -4.64 -27.30 20.65
N GLY A 281 -5.25 -28.38 21.18
CA GLY A 281 -4.83 -29.74 20.92
C GLY A 281 -4.90 -30.15 19.44
N ASP A 282 -5.89 -29.64 18.71
CA ASP A 282 -6.06 -29.96 17.28
C ASP A 282 -4.90 -29.42 16.44
N PHE A 283 -4.43 -28.20 16.75
CA PHE A 283 -3.27 -27.61 16.13
C PHE A 283 -1.96 -28.35 16.48
N GLU A 284 -1.79 -28.70 17.78
CA GLU A 284 -0.61 -29.44 18.24
C GLU A 284 -0.56 -30.84 17.60
N GLU A 285 -1.67 -31.49 17.43
CA GLU A 285 -1.77 -32.80 16.76
C GLU A 285 -1.40 -32.67 15.26
N ARG A 286 -1.94 -31.70 14.55
CA ARG A 286 -1.59 -31.45 13.12
C ARG A 286 -0.12 -31.18 12.94
N MET A 287 0.46 -30.27 13.74
CA MET A 287 1.89 -29.97 13.69
C MET A 287 2.77 -31.18 13.97
N ASN A 288 2.38 -32.03 14.95
CA ASN A 288 3.10 -33.27 15.24
C ASN A 288 3.04 -34.22 14.05
N ASN A 289 1.88 -34.38 13.41
CA ASN A 289 1.72 -35.22 12.23
C ASN A 289 2.57 -34.72 11.06
N ILE A 290 2.55 -33.40 10.77
CA ILE A 290 3.41 -32.79 9.73
C ILE A 290 4.90 -33.09 10.00
N ILE A 291 5.35 -32.95 11.25
CA ILE A 291 6.74 -33.21 11.62
C ILE A 291 7.07 -34.67 11.46
N GLN A 292 6.18 -35.56 11.87
CA GLN A 292 6.36 -37.02 11.74
C GLN A 292 6.45 -37.43 10.26
N ASP A 293 5.56 -36.92 9.40
CA ASP A 293 5.57 -37.18 7.98
C ASP A 293 6.90 -36.70 7.33
N ILE A 294 7.41 -35.54 7.75
CA ILE A 294 8.71 -35.01 7.29
C ILE A 294 9.87 -35.89 7.78
N GLU A 295 9.84 -36.36 9.04
CA GLU A 295 10.87 -37.24 9.60
C GLU A 295 10.87 -38.61 8.90
N GLU A 296 9.71 -39.14 8.52
CA GLU A 296 9.56 -40.40 7.78
C GLU A 296 10.02 -40.27 6.33
N ASP A 297 9.75 -39.15 5.64
CA ASP A 297 10.26 -38.90 4.28
C ASP A 297 11.79 -38.70 4.26
N GLY A 298 12.33 -37.98 5.23
CA GLY A 298 13.78 -37.74 5.39
C GLY A 298 14.42 -36.87 4.30
N HIS A 299 13.67 -36.47 3.24
CA HIS A 299 14.16 -35.70 2.10
C HIS A 299 13.48 -34.33 1.97
N VAL A 300 13.04 -33.74 3.06
CA VAL A 300 12.32 -32.48 3.10
C VAL A 300 13.14 -31.38 3.74
N ILE A 301 13.14 -30.21 3.12
CA ILE A 301 13.55 -28.93 3.73
C ILE A 301 12.26 -28.14 3.94
N LEU A 302 11.90 -27.88 5.19
CA LEU A 302 10.69 -27.13 5.53
C LEU A 302 11.00 -25.63 5.54
N PHE A 303 10.38 -24.87 4.66
CA PHE A 303 10.43 -23.41 4.70
C PHE A 303 9.26 -22.88 5.53
N ILE A 304 9.58 -21.99 6.46
CA ILE A 304 8.59 -21.35 7.34
C ILE A 304 8.78 -19.83 7.22
N ASP A 305 7.87 -19.19 6.54
CA ASP A 305 7.82 -17.74 6.54
C ASP A 305 7.24 -17.22 7.85
N GLU A 306 7.61 -16.03 8.26
CA GLU A 306 7.24 -15.44 9.54
C GLU A 306 7.45 -16.42 10.73
N LEU A 307 8.62 -17.04 10.80
CA LEU A 307 8.96 -18.05 11.80
C LEU A 307 8.59 -17.64 13.24
N HIS A 308 8.57 -16.37 13.54
CA HIS A 308 8.21 -15.82 14.84
C HIS A 308 6.74 -16.10 15.24
N THR A 309 5.84 -16.25 14.28
CA THR A 309 4.43 -16.54 14.53
C THR A 309 4.24 -17.90 15.20
N ILE A 310 5.12 -18.85 14.87
CA ILE A 310 5.15 -20.19 15.47
C ILE A 310 5.89 -20.20 16.82
N MET A 311 6.87 -19.31 16.96
CA MET A 311 7.83 -19.33 18.10
C MET A 311 7.30 -18.62 19.37
N GLY A 312 6.05 -18.23 19.38
CA GLY A 312 5.36 -17.94 20.61
C GLY A 312 5.28 -16.50 21.01
N SER A 313 4.12 -16.16 21.43
CA SER A 313 3.76 -15.03 22.26
C SER A 313 3.24 -15.53 23.61
N GLY A 314 4.15 -15.96 24.47
CA GLY A 314 3.83 -16.50 25.79
C GLY A 314 3.50 -15.47 26.86
N SER A 315 2.88 -14.31 26.54
CA SER A 315 2.58 -13.26 27.53
C SER A 315 1.24 -12.54 27.36
N GLY A 316 0.27 -13.11 26.63
CA GLY A 316 -1.08 -12.55 26.51
C GLY A 316 -2.16 -13.59 26.75
N ILE A 317 -3.30 -13.17 27.30
CA ILE A 317 -4.45 -14.03 27.64
C ILE A 317 -5.05 -14.73 26.40
N ASP A 318 -4.64 -14.33 25.18
CA ASP A 318 -5.11 -14.88 23.90
C ASP A 318 -4.01 -15.57 23.04
N SER A 319 -2.82 -15.88 23.59
CA SER A 319 -1.75 -16.52 22.83
C SER A 319 -1.97 -18.03 22.67
N THR A 320 -2.63 -18.38 21.57
CA THR A 320 -3.11 -19.75 21.29
C THR A 320 -2.08 -20.67 20.64
N LEU A 321 -0.93 -20.19 20.15
CA LEU A 321 -0.02 -20.97 19.30
C LEU A 321 1.42 -20.99 19.85
N ASP A 322 1.76 -21.97 20.67
CA ASP A 322 3.15 -22.24 21.05
C ASP A 322 3.65 -23.53 20.37
N ALA A 323 3.80 -23.47 19.04
CA ALA A 323 4.36 -24.57 18.27
C ALA A 323 5.89 -24.72 18.46
N ALA A 324 6.53 -23.76 19.11
CA ALA A 324 7.95 -23.85 19.42
C ALA A 324 8.29 -25.12 20.22
N ASN A 325 7.45 -25.49 21.18
CA ASN A 325 7.67 -26.69 22.00
C ASN A 325 7.53 -27.99 21.21
N ILE A 326 6.79 -27.98 20.09
CA ILE A 326 6.65 -29.13 19.19
C ILE A 326 7.86 -29.25 18.26
N LEU A 327 8.36 -28.11 17.73
CA LEU A 327 9.53 -28.08 16.83
C LEU A 327 10.86 -28.32 17.56
N LYS A 328 11.01 -27.89 18.81
CA LYS A 328 12.26 -28.00 19.57
C LYS A 328 12.83 -29.43 19.63
N PRO A 329 12.05 -30.49 19.88
CA PRO A 329 12.59 -31.85 19.90
C PRO A 329 13.12 -32.33 18.55
N ALA A 330 12.40 -32.07 17.45
CA ALA A 330 12.79 -32.44 16.08
C ALA A 330 14.05 -31.69 15.64
N LEU A 331 14.11 -30.36 15.89
CA LEU A 331 15.31 -29.54 15.67
C LEU A 331 16.50 -30.01 16.55
N ALA A 332 16.23 -30.51 17.76
CA ALA A 332 17.26 -30.98 18.66
C ALA A 332 17.88 -32.30 18.17
N ARG A 333 17.09 -33.21 17.63
CA ARG A 333 17.55 -34.46 17.03
C ARG A 333 18.31 -34.23 15.71
N GLY A 334 18.06 -33.10 15.02
CA GLY A 334 18.63 -32.82 13.71
C GLY A 334 17.93 -33.58 12.57
N THR A 335 16.77 -34.16 12.84
CA THR A 335 15.95 -34.91 11.88
C THR A 335 15.16 -33.95 10.97
N LEU A 336 14.82 -32.77 11.46
CA LEU A 336 14.14 -31.74 10.71
C LEU A 336 15.15 -30.72 10.18
N ARG A 337 15.13 -30.46 8.86
CA ARG A 337 15.84 -29.35 8.23
C ARG A 337 14.86 -28.22 7.94
N THR A 338 15.11 -27.05 8.52
CA THR A 338 14.19 -25.91 8.42
C THR A 338 14.91 -24.68 7.94
N VAL A 339 14.30 -23.94 7.03
CA VAL A 339 14.67 -22.58 6.66
C VAL A 339 13.58 -21.65 7.20
N GLY A 340 13.93 -20.75 8.10
CA GLY A 340 12.98 -19.76 8.62
C GLY A 340 13.24 -18.38 8.04
N ALA A 341 12.19 -17.55 7.91
CA ALA A 341 12.32 -16.12 7.61
C ALA A 341 11.65 -15.30 8.71
N THR A 342 12.25 -14.18 9.09
CA THR A 342 11.71 -13.27 10.12
C THR A 342 12.36 -11.89 10.04
N THR A 343 11.83 -10.90 10.76
CA THR A 343 12.45 -9.58 10.89
C THR A 343 13.53 -9.58 11.96
N GLN A 344 14.38 -8.51 11.97
CA GLN A 344 15.46 -8.38 12.96
C GLN A 344 14.92 -8.28 14.39
N ASP A 345 13.86 -7.50 14.58
CA ASP A 345 13.24 -7.28 15.90
C ASP A 345 12.64 -8.56 16.47
N GLU A 346 11.95 -9.31 15.63
CA GLU A 346 11.29 -10.57 16.02
C GLU A 346 12.30 -11.69 16.27
N TYR A 347 13.36 -11.75 15.47
CA TYR A 347 14.47 -12.65 15.73
C TYR A 347 15.06 -12.44 17.13
N GLN A 348 15.31 -11.19 17.53
CA GLN A 348 15.82 -10.84 18.84
C GLN A 348 14.83 -11.18 19.97
N LYS A 349 13.55 -10.92 19.74
CA LYS A 349 12.50 -11.16 20.76
C LYS A 349 12.24 -12.63 21.00
N HIS A 350 12.16 -13.43 19.96
CA HIS A 350 11.60 -14.80 20.02
C HIS A 350 12.65 -15.89 19.83
N ILE A 351 13.73 -15.68 19.08
CA ILE A 351 14.71 -16.74 18.75
C ILE A 351 16.01 -16.55 19.53
N GLU A 352 16.55 -15.34 19.54
CA GLU A 352 17.85 -15.09 20.18
C GLU A 352 17.82 -15.25 21.69
N LYS A 353 16.71 -14.89 22.33
CA LYS A 353 16.48 -15.05 23.77
C LYS A 353 16.28 -16.50 24.21
N ASP A 354 15.82 -17.36 23.31
CA ASP A 354 15.65 -18.78 23.60
C ASP A 354 16.94 -19.54 23.35
N ALA A 355 17.63 -19.97 24.42
CA ALA A 355 18.90 -20.66 24.35
C ALA A 355 18.85 -22.00 23.58
N ALA A 356 17.69 -22.65 23.50
CA ALA A 356 17.53 -23.92 22.78
C ALA A 356 17.45 -23.65 21.26
N LEU A 357 16.73 -22.63 20.85
CA LEU A 357 16.56 -22.24 19.44
C LEU A 357 17.83 -21.58 18.89
N SER A 358 18.43 -20.66 19.60
CA SER A 358 19.64 -19.95 19.17
C SER A 358 20.86 -20.86 18.94
N ARG A 359 20.88 -22.03 19.60
CA ARG A 359 21.90 -23.07 19.36
C ARG A 359 21.62 -23.93 18.13
N ARG A 360 20.41 -23.91 17.57
CA ARG A 360 19.98 -24.75 16.44
C ARG A 360 19.85 -23.98 15.14
N PHE A 361 19.50 -22.71 15.23
CA PHE A 361 19.39 -21.83 14.08
C PHE A 361 20.69 -21.08 13.81
N ALA A 362 21.03 -20.90 12.55
CA ALA A 362 22.13 -20.09 12.08
C ALA A 362 21.59 -18.85 11.37
N LYS A 363 21.86 -17.67 11.90
CA LYS A 363 21.41 -16.40 11.33
C LYS A 363 22.09 -16.14 9.97
N VAL A 364 21.29 -15.78 8.98
CA VAL A 364 21.69 -15.22 7.69
C VAL A 364 21.06 -13.86 7.58
N THR A 365 21.86 -12.82 7.65
CA THR A 365 21.35 -11.44 7.52
C THR A 365 21.12 -11.12 6.05
N ILE A 366 19.94 -10.62 5.73
CA ILE A 366 19.54 -10.19 4.41
C ILE A 366 19.43 -8.68 4.43
N GLU A 367 20.29 -8.04 3.68
CA GLU A 367 20.33 -6.59 3.54
C GLU A 367 19.46 -6.15 2.36
N GLU A 368 19.05 -4.88 2.39
CA GLU A 368 18.38 -4.25 1.26
C GLU A 368 19.31 -4.29 0.03
N PRO A 369 18.80 -4.72 -1.15
CA PRO A 369 19.61 -4.72 -2.36
C PRO A 369 19.97 -3.30 -2.79
N SER A 370 21.09 -3.14 -3.45
CA SER A 370 21.46 -1.84 -4.03
C SER A 370 20.46 -1.42 -5.11
N VAL A 371 20.42 -0.13 -5.44
CA VAL A 371 19.61 0.38 -6.56
C VAL A 371 19.92 -0.35 -7.87
N ALA A 372 21.20 -0.66 -8.13
CA ALA A 372 21.63 -1.38 -9.32
C ALA A 372 21.11 -2.83 -9.33
N ASP A 373 21.22 -3.54 -8.21
CA ASP A 373 20.71 -4.91 -8.10
C ASP A 373 19.19 -4.94 -8.20
N SER A 374 18.50 -3.96 -7.60
CA SER A 374 17.04 -3.84 -7.69
C SER A 374 16.55 -3.59 -9.12
N ILE A 375 17.27 -2.81 -9.92
CA ILE A 375 16.97 -2.64 -11.35
C ILE A 375 17.08 -3.99 -12.06
N GLN A 376 18.13 -4.78 -11.80
CA GLN A 376 18.27 -6.11 -12.40
C GLN A 376 17.16 -7.07 -11.97
N ILE A 377 16.73 -7.02 -10.71
CA ILE A 377 15.61 -7.81 -10.19
C ILE A 377 14.34 -7.46 -10.96
N LEU A 378 13.99 -6.18 -11.08
CA LEU A 378 12.80 -5.75 -11.78
C LEU A 378 12.86 -6.05 -13.29
N GLN A 379 14.04 -5.95 -13.91
CA GLN A 379 14.25 -6.37 -15.30
C GLN A 379 13.95 -7.85 -15.49
N GLY A 380 14.33 -8.71 -14.55
CA GLY A 380 14.02 -10.13 -14.60
C GLY A 380 12.55 -10.47 -14.35
N LEU A 381 11.84 -9.63 -13.62
CA LEU A 381 10.40 -9.78 -13.38
C LEU A 381 9.53 -9.11 -14.45
N LYS A 382 10.14 -8.32 -15.34
CA LYS A 382 9.47 -7.50 -16.35
C LYS A 382 8.44 -8.28 -17.17
N GLU A 383 8.82 -9.43 -17.71
CA GLU A 383 7.94 -10.26 -18.54
C GLU A 383 6.71 -10.74 -17.77
N THR A 384 6.87 -11.16 -16.53
CA THR A 384 5.77 -11.62 -15.68
C THR A 384 4.71 -10.52 -15.47
N TYR A 385 5.17 -9.28 -15.18
CA TYR A 385 4.26 -8.15 -15.01
C TYR A 385 3.66 -7.66 -16.32
N GLN A 386 4.41 -7.70 -17.43
CA GLN A 386 3.90 -7.39 -18.77
C GLN A 386 2.77 -8.36 -19.17
N ASP A 387 2.95 -9.64 -18.92
CA ASP A 387 1.96 -10.68 -19.23
C ASP A 387 0.71 -10.55 -18.35
N HIS A 388 0.90 -10.20 -17.08
CA HIS A 388 -0.22 -10.05 -16.14
C HIS A 388 -1.11 -8.84 -16.49
N HIS A 389 -0.50 -7.69 -16.78
CA HIS A 389 -1.22 -6.43 -17.04
C HIS A 389 -1.48 -6.19 -18.53
N HIS A 390 -0.98 -7.04 -19.40
CA HIS A 390 -1.08 -6.88 -20.86
C HIS A 390 -0.55 -5.53 -21.37
N VAL A 391 0.60 -5.09 -20.81
CA VAL A 391 1.28 -3.83 -21.13
C VAL A 391 2.75 -4.07 -21.44
N ILE A 392 3.38 -3.14 -22.15
CA ILE A 392 4.84 -3.10 -22.33
C ILE A 392 5.43 -2.21 -21.24
N ILE A 393 6.40 -2.70 -20.48
CA ILE A 393 7.11 -1.91 -19.48
C ILE A 393 8.45 -1.46 -20.07
N THR A 394 8.71 -0.17 -20.10
CA THR A 394 9.99 0.36 -20.61
C THR A 394 11.11 0.21 -19.57
N ASP A 395 12.36 0.14 -20.04
CA ASP A 395 13.50 0.04 -19.11
C ASP A 395 13.68 1.33 -18.31
N GLU A 396 13.31 2.48 -18.88
CA GLU A 396 13.29 3.78 -18.22
C GLU A 396 12.24 3.80 -17.08
N ALA A 397 11.10 3.15 -17.26
CA ALA A 397 10.08 3.00 -16.22
C ALA A 397 10.64 2.20 -15.04
N ILE A 398 11.34 1.10 -15.29
CA ILE A 398 11.98 0.29 -14.25
C ILE A 398 13.04 1.09 -13.49
N GLU A 399 13.94 1.76 -14.20
CA GLU A 399 14.97 2.59 -13.56
C GLU A 399 14.34 3.70 -12.71
N THR A 400 13.29 4.32 -13.22
CA THR A 400 12.54 5.37 -12.52
C THR A 400 11.85 4.79 -11.29
N ALA A 401 11.16 3.65 -11.42
CA ALA A 401 10.52 3.00 -10.29
C ALA A 401 11.51 2.72 -9.15
N VAL A 402 12.64 2.12 -9.44
CA VAL A 402 13.64 1.79 -8.41
C VAL A 402 14.27 3.05 -7.78
N LYS A 403 14.74 4.00 -8.61
CA LYS A 403 15.41 5.21 -8.13
C LYS A 403 14.48 6.06 -7.25
N TYR A 404 13.23 6.19 -7.66
CA TYR A 404 12.28 7.04 -6.97
C TYR A 404 11.58 6.33 -5.81
N ALA A 405 11.35 5.01 -5.87
CA ALA A 405 10.90 4.26 -4.71
C ALA A 405 11.92 4.33 -3.58
N HIS A 406 13.21 4.08 -3.85
CA HIS A 406 14.28 4.21 -2.87
C HIS A 406 14.35 5.60 -2.23
N ARG A 407 14.11 6.65 -3.03
CA ARG A 407 14.18 8.04 -2.56
C ARG A 407 12.94 8.51 -1.81
N TYR A 408 11.75 8.07 -2.22
CA TYR A 408 10.49 8.67 -1.78
C TYR A 408 9.58 7.73 -0.99
N LEU A 409 9.74 6.40 -1.13
CA LEU A 409 8.96 5.40 -0.40
C LEU A 409 9.77 4.79 0.74
N THR A 410 10.34 5.64 1.60
CA THR A 410 11.26 5.25 2.69
C THR A 410 10.63 4.37 3.78
N SER A 411 9.30 4.21 3.78
CA SER A 411 8.59 3.32 4.71
C SER A 411 8.72 1.83 4.36
N ARG A 412 9.15 1.50 3.14
CA ARG A 412 9.34 0.15 2.62
C ARG A 412 10.71 0.03 1.99
N GLN A 413 11.28 -1.19 2.01
CA GLN A 413 12.59 -1.46 1.46
C GLN A 413 12.54 -1.88 -0.01
N LEU A 414 13.63 -1.70 -0.74
CA LEU A 414 13.82 -2.33 -2.03
C LEU A 414 13.97 -3.86 -1.88
N PRO A 415 13.56 -4.68 -2.87
CA PRO A 415 12.93 -4.29 -4.14
C PRO A 415 11.41 -4.10 -4.06
N ASP A 416 10.78 -4.49 -2.95
CA ASP A 416 9.32 -4.54 -2.74
C ASP A 416 8.64 -3.20 -3.07
N SER A 417 9.18 -2.09 -2.53
CA SER A 417 8.64 -0.75 -2.78
C SER A 417 8.66 -0.35 -4.27
N ALA A 418 9.65 -0.83 -5.03
CA ALA A 418 9.75 -0.54 -6.45
C ALA A 418 8.86 -1.47 -7.29
N ILE A 419 8.70 -2.71 -6.85
CA ILE A 419 7.78 -3.69 -7.45
C ILE A 419 6.35 -3.18 -7.31
N ASP A 420 5.92 -2.82 -6.10
CA ASP A 420 4.58 -2.28 -5.84
C ASP A 420 4.31 -1.03 -6.71
N LEU A 421 5.28 -0.12 -6.80
CA LEU A 421 5.14 1.09 -7.60
C LEU A 421 4.97 0.77 -9.10
N LEU A 422 5.72 -0.19 -9.61
CA LEU A 422 5.66 -0.60 -11.01
C LEU A 422 4.36 -1.35 -11.32
N ASP A 423 3.93 -2.22 -10.42
CA ASP A 423 2.68 -2.98 -10.50
C ASP A 423 1.47 -2.04 -10.56
N GLU A 424 1.40 -1.08 -9.65
CA GLU A 424 0.33 -0.09 -9.61
C GLU A 424 0.35 0.86 -10.83
N ALA A 425 1.54 1.22 -11.33
CA ALA A 425 1.68 1.99 -12.56
C ALA A 425 1.17 1.19 -13.78
N ALA A 426 1.49 -0.10 -13.86
CA ALA A 426 1.03 -0.98 -14.92
C ALA A 426 -0.51 -1.16 -14.88
N ALA A 427 -1.08 -1.38 -13.69
CA ALA A 427 -2.52 -1.45 -13.49
C ALA A 427 -3.22 -0.13 -13.88
N THR A 428 -2.63 1.01 -13.53
CA THR A 428 -3.17 2.34 -13.90
C THR A 428 -3.18 2.54 -15.41
N VAL A 429 -2.11 2.15 -16.10
CA VAL A 429 -2.02 2.26 -17.57
C VAL A 429 -3.00 1.30 -18.25
N GLN A 430 -3.16 0.08 -17.72
CA GLN A 430 -4.14 -0.87 -18.20
C GLN A 430 -5.56 -0.30 -18.14
N ASN A 431 -5.92 0.36 -17.03
CA ASN A 431 -7.27 0.89 -16.77
C ASN A 431 -7.53 2.29 -17.32
N ARG A 432 -6.52 2.97 -17.89
CA ARG A 432 -6.62 4.39 -18.30
C ARG A 432 -7.74 4.67 -19.31
N ASP A 433 -8.16 3.67 -20.11
CA ASP A 433 -9.21 3.81 -21.12
C ASP A 433 -10.60 3.36 -20.65
N SER A 434 -10.75 2.91 -19.41
CA SER A 434 -12.02 2.43 -18.87
C SER A 434 -13.02 3.56 -18.53
N ASN A 435 -12.61 4.81 -18.61
CA ASN A 435 -13.42 6.00 -18.29
C ASN A 435 -13.90 6.81 -19.50
N GLY A 436 -14.24 6.16 -20.60
CA GLY A 436 -14.88 6.85 -21.71
C GLY A 436 -14.37 6.39 -23.07
N HIS A 437 -15.17 5.60 -23.73
CA HIS A 437 -14.96 5.01 -25.05
C HIS A 437 -13.95 3.87 -25.11
N VAL A 438 -14.38 2.70 -24.65
CA VAL A 438 -13.94 1.43 -25.20
C VAL A 438 -14.32 1.38 -26.68
N LYS A 439 -13.50 1.92 -27.54
CA LYS A 439 -13.31 1.38 -28.86
C LYS A 439 -12.21 0.34 -28.74
N GLU A 440 -12.49 -0.75 -28.06
CA GLU A 440 -11.85 -1.98 -28.41
C GLU A 440 -12.10 -2.18 -29.91
N GLU A 441 -11.07 -2.25 -30.70
CA GLU A 441 -11.17 -2.97 -31.95
C GLU A 441 -11.42 -4.41 -31.53
N LEU A 442 -12.70 -4.74 -31.38
CA LEU A 442 -13.15 -6.10 -31.16
C LEU A 442 -12.35 -7.02 -32.07
N THR A 443 -11.69 -7.99 -31.49
CA THR A 443 -10.95 -8.97 -32.28
C THR A 443 -11.90 -9.61 -33.29
N ALA A 444 -11.39 -10.21 -34.34
CA ALA A 444 -12.24 -10.91 -35.30
C ALA A 444 -13.09 -12.00 -34.61
N LEU A 445 -12.59 -12.54 -33.49
CA LEU A 445 -13.29 -13.48 -32.62
C LEU A 445 -14.43 -12.79 -31.88
N ASP A 446 -14.17 -11.65 -31.22
CA ASP A 446 -15.18 -10.89 -30.48
C ASP A 446 -16.32 -10.41 -31.38
N ARG A 447 -15.97 -9.93 -32.58
CA ARG A 447 -16.99 -9.58 -33.61
C ARG A 447 -17.80 -10.77 -34.06
N ALA A 448 -17.15 -11.93 -34.22
CA ALA A 448 -17.86 -13.15 -34.61
C ALA A 448 -18.77 -13.64 -33.49
N LEU A 449 -18.37 -13.48 -32.23
CA LEU A 449 -19.17 -13.80 -31.05
C LEU A 449 -20.36 -12.84 -30.91
N MET A 450 -20.15 -11.52 -31.04
CA MET A 450 -21.20 -10.51 -30.98
C MET A 450 -22.20 -10.63 -32.14
N ASP A 451 -21.74 -11.00 -33.34
CA ASP A 451 -22.59 -11.21 -34.51
C ASP A 451 -23.36 -12.55 -34.48
N GLY A 452 -23.23 -13.34 -33.43
CA GLY A 452 -23.83 -14.69 -33.35
C GLY A 452 -23.29 -15.69 -34.39
N LYS A 453 -22.11 -15.42 -34.95
CA LYS A 453 -21.47 -16.27 -35.97
C LYS A 453 -20.56 -17.33 -35.34
N TRP A 454 -21.14 -18.19 -34.51
CA TRP A 454 -20.45 -19.20 -33.69
C TRP A 454 -19.53 -20.13 -34.48
N LYS A 455 -19.92 -20.53 -35.70
CA LYS A 455 -19.06 -21.34 -36.58
C LYS A 455 -17.79 -20.60 -36.98
N LYS A 456 -17.86 -19.27 -37.15
CA LYS A 456 -16.72 -18.46 -37.52
C LYS A 456 -15.84 -18.18 -36.27
N ALA A 457 -16.47 -18.01 -35.12
CA ALA A 457 -15.76 -17.89 -33.85
C ALA A 457 -14.97 -19.17 -33.50
N ALA A 458 -15.59 -20.34 -33.69
CA ALA A 458 -14.94 -21.63 -33.52
C ALA A 458 -13.74 -21.85 -34.48
N GLN A 459 -13.85 -21.38 -35.73
CA GLN A 459 -12.72 -21.43 -36.71
C GLN A 459 -11.59 -20.45 -36.33
N LEU A 460 -11.88 -19.34 -35.73
CA LEU A 460 -10.88 -18.35 -35.25
C LEU A 460 -10.15 -18.84 -34.00
N LEU A 461 -10.79 -19.68 -33.18
CA LEU A 461 -10.16 -20.36 -32.03
C LEU A 461 -9.22 -21.49 -32.43
N GLU A 462 -9.36 -22.03 -33.65
CA GLU A 462 -8.44 -23.06 -34.20
C GLU A 462 -7.12 -22.48 -34.74
N VAL A 463 -7.04 -21.17 -34.94
CA VAL A 463 -5.77 -20.49 -35.30
C VAL A 463 -4.93 -20.39 -34.06
N GLU A 464 -3.72 -20.95 -34.09
CA GLU A 464 -2.70 -20.79 -33.05
C GLU A 464 -2.69 -19.37 -32.53
N ALA A 465 -2.64 -19.21 -31.20
CA ALA A 465 -2.66 -17.92 -30.55
C ALA A 465 -1.62 -17.00 -31.20
N ALA A 466 -2.09 -15.98 -31.90
CA ALA A 466 -1.21 -14.93 -32.37
C ALA A 466 -0.48 -14.36 -31.15
N PRO A 467 0.81 -14.00 -31.23
CA PRO A 467 1.51 -13.43 -30.12
C PRO A 467 0.72 -12.22 -29.61
N ILE A 468 0.47 -12.20 -28.29
CA ILE A 468 -0.26 -11.11 -27.65
C ILE A 468 0.53 -9.83 -27.92
N VAL A 469 0.01 -8.96 -28.75
CA VAL A 469 0.63 -7.65 -29.04
C VAL A 469 0.08 -6.68 -28.04
N TYR A 470 0.85 -6.41 -27.00
CA TYR A 470 0.55 -5.36 -26.03
C TYR A 470 0.61 -4.00 -26.75
N LYS A 471 -0.44 -3.17 -26.62
CA LYS A 471 -0.55 -1.86 -27.29
C LYS A 471 -0.24 -0.69 -26.36
N LYS A 472 -0.24 -0.92 -25.04
CA LYS A 472 -0.06 0.13 -24.04
C LYS A 472 1.34 0.02 -23.43
N GLU A 473 2.02 1.15 -23.29
CA GLU A 473 3.35 1.23 -22.70
C GLU A 473 3.29 1.94 -21.36
N VAL A 474 3.96 1.35 -20.37
CA VAL A 474 4.24 1.99 -19.08
C VAL A 474 5.55 2.75 -19.21
N THR A 475 5.46 4.07 -19.13
CA THR A 475 6.58 4.99 -19.26
C THR A 475 7.07 5.48 -17.89
N ASP A 476 8.24 6.14 -17.86
CA ASP A 476 8.75 6.85 -16.70
C ASP A 476 7.73 7.85 -16.13
N GLN A 477 6.98 8.53 -16.99
CA GLN A 477 5.95 9.49 -16.59
C GLN A 477 4.78 8.81 -15.87
N ASP A 478 4.36 7.63 -16.29
CA ASP A 478 3.29 6.87 -15.65
C ASP A 478 3.71 6.46 -14.24
N VAL A 479 4.93 5.99 -14.08
CA VAL A 479 5.54 5.68 -12.77
C VAL A 479 5.57 6.91 -11.87
N LEU A 480 5.94 8.09 -12.40
CA LEU A 480 5.98 9.33 -11.62
C LEU A 480 4.58 9.81 -11.20
N VAL A 481 3.57 9.64 -12.06
CA VAL A 481 2.17 9.95 -11.71
C VAL A 481 1.69 9.04 -10.58
N THR A 482 1.94 7.74 -10.68
CA THR A 482 1.59 6.76 -9.65
C THR A 482 2.32 7.06 -8.33
N LEU A 483 3.62 7.34 -8.40
CA LEU A 483 4.38 7.75 -7.22
C LEU A 483 3.82 9.00 -6.56
N SER A 484 3.37 9.96 -7.37
CA SER A 484 2.74 11.18 -6.86
C SER A 484 1.45 10.88 -6.09
N GLN A 485 0.66 9.93 -6.56
CA GLN A 485 -0.56 9.50 -5.88
C GLN A 485 -0.26 8.79 -4.56
N LEU A 486 0.73 7.89 -4.55
CA LEU A 486 1.14 7.13 -3.37
C LEU A 486 1.83 7.99 -2.30
N SER A 487 2.73 8.87 -2.72
CA SER A 487 3.55 9.67 -1.81
C SER A 487 2.93 11.02 -1.45
N GLY A 488 1.90 11.47 -2.18
CA GLY A 488 1.33 12.82 -2.06
C GLY A 488 2.24 13.92 -2.61
N ILE A 489 3.34 13.58 -3.30
CA ILE A 489 4.28 14.54 -3.89
C ILE A 489 3.81 14.89 -5.30
N PRO A 490 3.56 16.18 -5.62
CA PRO A 490 3.09 16.56 -6.95
C PRO A 490 4.02 16.13 -8.09
N THR A 491 3.44 15.60 -9.18
CA THR A 491 4.17 15.08 -10.36
C THR A 491 5.09 16.12 -10.98
N GLN A 492 4.69 17.40 -10.94
CA GLN A 492 5.49 18.52 -11.47
C GLN A 492 6.84 18.67 -10.76
N LYS A 493 6.96 18.20 -9.51
CA LYS A 493 8.23 18.19 -8.76
C LYS A 493 9.14 17.04 -9.16
N LEU A 494 8.57 15.94 -9.61
CA LEU A 494 9.29 14.76 -10.03
C LEU A 494 9.86 14.94 -11.45
N THR A 495 9.20 15.74 -12.30
CA THR A 495 9.54 15.89 -13.73
C THR A 495 10.29 17.16 -14.08
N GLN A 496 10.12 18.26 -13.31
CA GLN A 496 10.87 19.48 -13.59
C GLN A 496 12.24 19.44 -12.92
N THR A 497 13.25 19.91 -13.64
CA THR A 497 14.55 20.24 -13.07
C THR A 497 14.31 21.22 -11.93
N ASP A 498 14.41 20.73 -10.70
CA ASP A 498 14.28 21.49 -9.44
C ASP A 498 15.05 22.81 -9.46
N ALA A 499 16.09 22.88 -10.28
CA ALA A 499 16.94 24.03 -10.44
C ALA A 499 16.20 25.34 -10.74
N LYS A 500 15.16 25.35 -11.60
CA LYS A 500 14.41 26.58 -11.92
C LYS A 500 13.55 27.05 -10.76
N LYS A 501 12.99 26.12 -9.99
CA LYS A 501 12.15 26.44 -8.83
C LYS A 501 13.00 27.05 -7.70
N TYR A 502 14.18 26.50 -7.44
CA TYR A 502 15.12 27.03 -6.45
C TYR A 502 15.76 28.35 -6.88
N LEU A 503 15.95 28.58 -8.17
CA LEU A 503 16.43 29.87 -8.69
C LEU A 503 15.42 30.99 -8.48
N ASN A 504 14.12 30.71 -8.62
CA ASN A 504 13.04 31.70 -8.48
C ASN A 504 12.46 31.78 -7.07
N LEU A 505 12.99 31.03 -6.11
CA LEU A 505 12.44 30.90 -4.76
C LEU A 505 12.21 32.25 -4.06
N GLU A 506 13.13 33.21 -4.20
CA GLU A 506 13.02 34.57 -3.62
C GLU A 506 11.77 35.29 -4.15
N ALA A 507 11.58 35.27 -5.46
CA ALA A 507 10.45 35.97 -6.09
C ALA A 507 9.10 35.36 -5.69
N GLU A 508 9.04 34.04 -5.54
CA GLU A 508 7.83 33.35 -5.11
C GLU A 508 7.50 33.66 -3.64
N LEU A 509 8.51 33.62 -2.76
CA LEU A 509 8.30 33.94 -1.33
C LEU A 509 7.87 35.39 -1.13
N HIS A 510 8.38 36.34 -1.91
CA HIS A 510 7.98 37.76 -1.82
C HIS A 510 6.53 38.03 -2.27
N LYS A 511 5.87 37.08 -2.94
CA LYS A 511 4.42 37.21 -3.23
C LYS A 511 3.55 37.18 -1.96
N ARG A 512 4.03 36.50 -0.90
CA ARG A 512 3.32 36.36 0.39
C ARG A 512 3.99 37.11 1.53
N VAL A 513 5.32 37.15 1.56
CA VAL A 513 6.09 37.74 2.67
C VAL A 513 6.61 39.11 2.27
N ILE A 514 6.16 40.13 2.99
CA ILE A 514 6.45 41.55 2.71
C ILE A 514 7.45 42.10 3.71
N GLY A 515 8.39 42.89 3.25
CA GLY A 515 9.29 43.70 4.11
C GLY A 515 10.37 42.90 4.83
N GLN A 516 10.69 41.65 4.40
CA GLN A 516 11.70 40.80 5.03
C GLN A 516 12.77 40.32 3.99
N ASP A 517 13.27 41.24 3.18
CA ASP A 517 14.14 40.90 2.04
C ASP A 517 15.41 40.13 2.44
N GLN A 518 16.06 40.54 3.53
CA GLN A 518 17.26 39.85 4.03
C GLN A 518 16.95 38.44 4.50
N ALA A 519 15.80 38.25 5.16
CA ALA A 519 15.36 36.93 5.63
C ALA A 519 15.09 35.98 4.47
N VAL A 520 14.31 36.42 3.50
CA VAL A 520 13.97 35.67 2.29
C VAL A 520 15.23 35.30 1.49
N SER A 521 16.13 36.27 1.28
CA SER A 521 17.37 36.05 0.53
C SER A 521 18.31 35.06 1.22
N SER A 522 18.48 35.17 2.56
CA SER A 522 19.33 34.26 3.34
C SER A 522 18.82 32.80 3.30
N ILE A 523 17.52 32.61 3.47
CA ILE A 523 16.87 31.29 3.42
C ILE A 523 16.98 30.70 2.03
N SER A 524 16.65 31.45 0.99
CA SER A 524 16.71 31.00 -0.40
C SER A 524 18.13 30.61 -0.81
N ARG A 525 19.13 31.33 -0.34
CA ARG A 525 20.54 31.02 -0.54
C ARG A 525 20.97 29.73 0.16
N ALA A 526 20.53 29.53 1.40
CA ALA A 526 20.83 28.32 2.16
C ALA A 526 20.17 27.07 1.51
N ILE A 527 18.91 27.17 1.12
CA ILE A 527 18.20 26.10 0.42
C ILE A 527 18.87 25.79 -0.93
N ARG A 528 19.22 26.79 -1.73
CA ARG A 528 19.94 26.57 -3.01
C ARG A 528 21.28 25.90 -2.81
N ARG A 529 22.06 26.28 -1.80
CA ARG A 529 23.35 25.67 -1.45
C ARG A 529 23.19 24.19 -1.08
N ASN A 530 22.18 23.86 -0.31
CA ASN A 530 21.93 22.48 0.14
C ASN A 530 21.40 21.60 -0.99
N GLN A 531 20.57 22.14 -1.88
CA GLN A 531 20.00 21.40 -3.02
C GLN A 531 20.95 21.27 -4.21
N SER A 532 22.06 22.02 -4.24
CA SER A 532 23.07 21.91 -5.30
C SER A 532 23.93 20.63 -5.26
N GLY A 533 23.73 19.75 -4.26
CA GLY A 533 24.48 18.51 -4.10
C GLY A 533 25.92 18.69 -3.55
N ILE A 534 26.33 19.91 -3.21
CA ILE A 534 27.67 20.19 -2.67
C ILE A 534 27.81 19.70 -1.23
N ARG A 535 26.71 19.49 -0.53
CA ARG A 535 26.67 19.07 0.87
C ARG A 535 26.23 17.60 1.00
N SER A 536 26.58 16.94 2.10
CA SER A 536 26.12 15.58 2.43
C SER A 536 24.61 15.51 2.51
N ASN A 537 24.00 14.56 1.79
CA ASN A 537 22.55 14.34 1.74
C ASN A 537 21.96 13.78 3.06
N LYS A 538 22.76 13.62 4.10
CA LYS A 538 22.31 13.05 5.38
C LYS A 538 21.64 14.06 6.32
N ARG A 539 21.71 15.35 6.06
CA ARG A 539 21.16 16.41 6.93
C ARG A 539 19.85 16.96 6.35
N PRO A 540 18.99 17.58 7.17
CA PRO A 540 17.79 18.28 6.70
C PRO A 540 18.08 19.25 5.54
N ILE A 541 17.09 19.49 4.66
CA ILE A 541 17.18 20.45 3.53
C ILE A 541 17.65 21.82 4.01
N GLY A 542 17.23 22.24 5.22
CA GLY A 542 17.67 23.45 5.86
C GLY A 542 17.23 23.51 7.31
N SER A 543 18.06 24.15 8.13
CA SER A 543 17.75 24.41 9.53
C SER A 543 17.90 25.92 9.80
N PHE A 544 16.81 26.52 10.25
CA PHE A 544 16.69 27.98 10.38
C PHE A 544 16.23 28.37 11.79
N MET A 545 16.82 29.43 12.32
CA MET A 545 16.32 30.07 13.53
C MET A 545 15.83 31.48 13.18
N PHE A 546 14.54 31.71 13.37
CA PHE A 546 13.88 32.98 13.10
C PHE A 546 13.79 33.80 14.41
N LEU A 547 14.52 34.89 14.46
CA LEU A 547 14.60 35.80 15.61
C LEU A 547 13.83 37.09 15.29
N GLY A 548 13.07 37.64 16.23
CA GLY A 548 12.40 38.91 16.04
C GLY A 548 11.10 39.07 16.81
N PRO A 549 10.52 40.25 16.82
CA PRO A 549 9.29 40.53 17.54
C PRO A 549 8.08 39.74 17.02
N THR A 550 7.00 39.75 17.76
CA THR A 550 5.76 39.08 17.37
C THR A 550 5.09 39.80 16.17
N GLY A 551 4.44 39.09 15.27
CA GLY A 551 3.62 39.66 14.19
C GLY A 551 4.40 40.23 12.99
N VAL A 552 5.68 39.89 12.83
CA VAL A 552 6.54 40.35 11.71
C VAL A 552 6.58 39.42 10.52
N GLY A 553 5.88 38.27 10.57
CA GLY A 553 5.76 37.35 9.46
C GLY A 553 6.59 36.05 9.58
N LYS A 554 7.16 35.69 10.76
CA LYS A 554 7.95 34.46 10.96
C LYS A 554 7.18 33.20 10.55
N THR A 555 5.98 33.03 11.10
CA THR A 555 5.13 31.86 10.78
C THR A 555 4.60 31.89 9.35
N GLU A 556 4.35 33.09 8.78
CA GLU A 556 3.90 33.24 7.40
C GLU A 556 4.99 32.84 6.39
N LEU A 557 6.25 33.13 6.69
CA LEU A 557 7.36 32.67 5.87
C LEU A 557 7.51 31.14 5.90
N ALA A 558 7.26 30.51 7.06
CA ALA A 558 7.24 29.04 7.16
C ALA A 558 6.12 28.42 6.31
N LYS A 559 4.93 29.02 6.31
CA LYS A 559 3.81 28.62 5.45
C LYS A 559 4.11 28.81 3.96
N ALA A 560 4.66 29.97 3.60
CA ALA A 560 5.07 30.25 2.23
C ALA A 560 6.13 29.26 1.73
N LEU A 561 7.08 28.86 2.61
CA LEU A 561 8.07 27.84 2.28
C LEU A 561 7.44 26.47 2.03
N ALA A 562 6.47 26.07 2.86
CA ALA A 562 5.75 24.81 2.67
C ALA A 562 5.01 24.82 1.33
N GLU A 563 4.28 25.88 1.03
CA GLU A 563 3.56 26.02 -0.24
C GLU A 563 4.50 26.03 -1.46
N VAL A 564 5.57 26.82 -1.42
CA VAL A 564 6.46 26.94 -2.58
C VAL A 564 7.32 25.70 -2.80
N LEU A 565 7.80 25.07 -1.74
CA LEU A 565 8.69 23.92 -1.86
C LEU A 565 7.94 22.58 -1.95
N PHE A 566 6.78 22.47 -1.29
CA PHE A 566 6.01 21.25 -1.23
C PHE A 566 4.63 21.35 -1.89
N ASP A 567 4.30 22.49 -2.54
CA ASP A 567 3.04 22.84 -3.24
C ASP A 567 1.77 22.64 -2.35
N ASP A 568 1.97 22.53 -1.04
CA ASP A 568 0.91 22.32 -0.07
C ASP A 568 1.22 23.05 1.24
N GLU A 569 0.36 23.99 1.63
CA GLU A 569 0.48 24.65 2.93
C GLU A 569 0.30 23.65 4.10
N SER A 570 -0.42 22.53 3.89
CA SER A 570 -0.60 21.48 4.88
C SER A 570 0.67 20.64 5.12
N ALA A 571 1.71 20.81 4.30
CA ALA A 571 3.04 20.27 4.56
C ALA A 571 3.77 20.97 5.72
N LEU A 572 3.19 22.04 6.29
CA LEU A 572 3.68 22.66 7.50
C LEU A 572 3.20 21.87 8.74
N ILE A 573 4.13 21.29 9.47
CA ILE A 573 3.89 20.65 10.76
C ILE A 573 4.35 21.57 11.87
N ARG A 574 3.42 22.07 12.68
CA ARG A 574 3.72 22.99 13.77
C ARG A 574 3.75 22.29 15.12
N PHE A 575 4.78 22.60 15.90
CA PHE A 575 4.94 22.25 17.32
C PHE A 575 5.03 23.53 18.14
N ASP A 576 4.07 23.75 19.03
CA ASP A 576 4.10 24.86 19.95
C ASP A 576 4.93 24.49 21.18
N MET A 577 6.10 25.11 21.34
CA MET A 577 7.04 24.71 22.38
C MET A 577 6.54 25.12 23.77
N SER A 578 5.50 25.93 23.90
CA SER A 578 4.85 26.18 25.18
C SER A 578 4.16 24.94 25.79
N GLU A 579 3.83 23.94 24.95
CA GLU A 579 3.30 22.65 25.40
C GLU A 579 4.39 21.68 25.89
N TYR A 580 5.66 22.05 25.69
CA TYR A 580 6.82 21.18 25.95
C TYR A 580 7.78 21.81 27.01
N MET A 581 7.22 22.45 28.01
CA MET A 581 8.00 23.09 29.10
C MET A 581 8.47 22.11 30.17
N GLU A 582 7.79 20.99 30.34
CA GLU A 582 8.08 20.01 31.38
C GLU A 582 9.23 19.05 31.01
N LYS A 583 9.88 18.48 32.01
CA LYS A 583 11.03 17.56 31.85
C LYS A 583 10.71 16.31 30.99
N PHE A 584 9.47 15.83 31.08
CA PHE A 584 9.04 14.66 30.32
C PHE A 584 8.57 14.98 28.89
N ALA A 585 8.57 16.24 28.51
CA ALA A 585 8.11 16.67 27.18
C ALA A 585 8.98 16.13 26.03
N ALA A 586 10.26 15.86 26.28
CA ALA A 586 11.13 15.24 25.27
C ALA A 586 10.63 13.83 24.87
N SER A 587 10.10 13.05 25.82
CA SER A 587 9.56 11.72 25.53
C SER A 587 8.23 11.79 24.74
N ARG A 588 7.51 12.88 24.74
CA ARG A 588 6.36 13.08 23.86
C ARG A 588 6.78 13.28 22.39
N LEU A 589 7.97 13.83 22.16
CA LEU A 589 8.47 14.05 20.78
C LEU A 589 9.01 12.78 20.14
N ASN A 590 9.83 12.00 20.86
CA ASN A 590 10.49 10.80 20.34
C ASN A 590 9.89 9.47 20.82
N GLY A 591 8.89 9.51 21.70
CA GLY A 591 8.23 8.34 22.29
C GLY A 591 8.72 8.03 23.71
N ALA A 592 7.86 7.43 24.52
CA ALA A 592 8.17 7.01 25.88
C ALA A 592 9.08 5.77 25.88
N PRO A 593 10.04 5.64 26.82
CA PRO A 593 10.85 4.44 26.97
C PRO A 593 10.00 3.19 27.27
N PRO A 594 10.48 1.99 26.97
CA PRO A 594 9.79 0.75 27.27
C PRO A 594 9.38 0.66 28.75
N GLY A 595 8.12 0.31 28.99
CA GLY A 595 7.56 0.18 30.35
C GLY A 595 6.91 1.43 30.91
N TYR A 596 6.92 2.56 30.20
CA TYR A 596 6.18 3.77 30.57
C TYR A 596 4.87 3.91 29.79
N VAL A 597 3.90 4.61 30.40
CA VAL A 597 2.61 4.91 29.76
C VAL A 597 2.84 5.73 28.49
N GLY A 598 2.22 5.33 27.35
CA GLY A 598 2.39 5.97 26.04
C GLY A 598 3.50 5.36 25.17
N TYR A 599 4.14 4.25 25.57
CA TYR A 599 5.14 3.57 24.73
C TYR A 599 4.57 3.09 23.39
N GLU A 600 3.31 2.64 23.36
CA GLU A 600 2.64 2.14 22.15
C GLU A 600 2.26 3.24 21.15
N GLU A 601 2.03 4.46 21.62
CA GLU A 601 1.57 5.59 20.80
C GLU A 601 2.66 6.18 19.89
N GLY A 602 3.94 5.89 20.18
CA GLY A 602 5.07 6.46 19.46
C GLY A 602 5.32 7.93 19.82
N GLY A 603 6.34 8.55 19.20
CA GLY A 603 6.66 9.95 19.41
C GLY A 603 5.92 10.87 18.43
N GLU A 604 5.38 11.96 18.91
CA GLU A 604 4.60 12.90 18.09
C GLU A 604 5.40 13.45 16.90
N LEU A 605 6.66 13.81 17.11
CA LEU A 605 7.56 14.29 16.06
C LEU A 605 7.88 13.17 15.06
N THR A 606 8.24 12.00 15.56
CA THR A 606 8.64 10.87 14.74
C THR A 606 7.50 10.32 13.89
N GLU A 607 6.29 10.22 14.46
CA GLU A 607 5.10 9.76 13.72
C GLU A 607 4.65 10.76 12.65
N LYS A 608 4.64 12.08 12.98
CA LYS A 608 4.25 13.10 11.99
C LYS A 608 5.22 13.15 10.81
N VAL A 609 6.55 13.04 11.05
CA VAL A 609 7.55 13.05 9.99
C VAL A 609 7.52 11.74 9.18
N ARG A 610 7.30 10.60 9.83
CA ARG A 610 7.12 9.34 9.13
C ARG A 610 5.97 9.39 8.13
N ASN A 611 4.86 10.00 8.54
CA ASN A 611 3.67 10.13 7.70
C ASN A 611 3.80 11.22 6.63
N LYS A 612 4.60 12.26 6.88
CA LYS A 612 4.86 13.38 5.95
C LYS A 612 6.37 13.67 5.91
N PRO A 613 7.18 12.86 5.23
CA PRO A 613 8.64 13.04 5.19
C PRO A 613 9.08 14.31 4.46
N TYR A 614 8.25 14.83 3.55
CA TYR A 614 8.46 16.10 2.85
C TYR A 614 7.65 17.19 3.54
N SER A 615 8.22 17.82 4.54
CA SER A 615 7.49 18.81 5.37
C SER A 615 8.40 19.91 5.88
N VAL A 616 7.76 21.02 6.24
CA VAL A 616 8.38 22.10 7.03
C VAL A 616 7.99 21.87 8.48
N LEU A 617 8.97 21.62 9.33
CA LEU A 617 8.79 21.48 10.76
C LEU A 617 8.98 22.85 11.43
N LEU A 618 7.92 23.40 11.99
CA LEU A 618 7.95 24.67 12.68
C LEU A 618 7.89 24.44 14.20
N PHE A 619 9.00 24.66 14.88
CA PHE A 619 9.07 24.73 16.34
C PHE A 619 8.88 26.18 16.77
N ASP A 620 7.68 26.49 17.24
CA ASP A 620 7.29 27.88 17.59
C ASP A 620 7.62 28.16 19.05
N GLU A 621 8.15 29.34 19.33
CA GLU A 621 8.52 29.83 20.69
C GLU A 621 9.51 28.89 21.40
N VAL A 622 10.62 28.55 20.74
CA VAL A 622 11.61 27.55 21.24
C VAL A 622 12.26 27.97 22.59
N GLU A 623 12.23 29.23 22.95
CA GLU A 623 12.71 29.72 24.24
C GLU A 623 11.89 29.20 25.43
N LYS A 624 10.68 28.68 25.18
CA LYS A 624 9.83 28.11 26.22
C LYS A 624 10.07 26.61 26.45
N ALA A 625 10.75 25.96 25.52
CA ALA A 625 10.97 24.52 25.54
C ALA A 625 11.92 24.10 26.69
N HIS A 626 11.66 22.90 27.23
CA HIS A 626 12.63 22.30 28.18
C HIS A 626 13.98 22.04 27.52
N PRO A 627 15.12 22.26 28.20
CA PRO A 627 16.46 22.08 27.63
C PRO A 627 16.74 20.69 26.97
N ASP A 628 16.10 19.63 27.44
CA ASP A 628 16.30 18.28 26.93
C ASP A 628 15.78 18.11 25.48
N ILE A 629 14.85 18.95 25.03
CA ILE A 629 14.36 18.95 23.66
C ILE A 629 15.46 19.31 22.67
N PHE A 630 16.35 20.21 23.05
CA PHE A 630 17.48 20.59 22.19
C PHE A 630 18.45 19.43 21.97
N ASN A 631 18.55 18.48 22.91
CA ASN A 631 19.36 17.27 22.72
C ASN A 631 18.74 16.35 21.66
N VAL A 632 17.41 16.25 21.59
CA VAL A 632 16.71 15.51 20.52
C VAL A 632 16.90 16.20 19.17
N LEU A 633 16.75 17.52 19.13
CA LEU A 633 16.94 18.29 17.91
C LEU A 633 18.39 18.27 17.42
N LEU A 634 19.39 18.18 18.31
CA LEU A 634 20.80 18.04 17.93
C LEU A 634 21.02 16.80 17.08
N GLN A 635 20.44 15.65 17.43
CA GLN A 635 20.55 14.43 16.65
C GLN A 635 19.98 14.61 15.24
N VAL A 636 18.82 15.24 15.13
CA VAL A 636 18.18 15.54 13.84
C VAL A 636 19.05 16.49 12.99
N LEU A 637 19.59 17.54 13.61
CA LEU A 637 20.41 18.54 12.89
C LEU A 637 21.78 18.00 12.43
N ASP A 638 22.34 17.02 13.14
CA ASP A 638 23.64 16.43 12.81
C ASP A 638 23.54 15.27 11.85
N ASP A 639 22.74 14.28 12.19
CA ASP A 639 22.67 13.00 11.50
C ASP A 639 21.50 12.93 10.51
N GLY A 640 20.54 13.88 10.61
CA GLY A 640 19.31 13.88 9.82
C GLY A 640 18.38 12.70 10.13
N VAL A 641 18.62 11.99 11.21
CA VAL A 641 17.87 10.81 11.63
C VAL A 641 17.54 10.89 13.12
N LEU A 642 16.36 10.48 13.49
CA LEU A 642 15.95 10.33 14.88
C LEU A 642 15.46 8.92 15.14
N THR A 643 15.99 8.26 16.17
CA THR A 643 15.52 6.93 16.57
C THR A 643 14.33 7.09 17.53
N ASP A 644 13.19 6.48 17.18
CA ASP A 644 12.01 6.50 18.07
C ASP A 644 12.15 5.50 19.23
N SER A 645 11.19 5.52 20.14
CA SER A 645 11.15 4.60 21.29
C SER A 645 11.05 3.12 20.91
N LYS A 646 10.60 2.81 19.69
CA LYS A 646 10.49 1.45 19.14
C LYS A 646 11.77 1.01 18.41
N GLY A 647 12.83 1.81 18.43
CA GLY A 647 14.08 1.51 17.74
C GLY A 647 14.11 1.84 16.25
N ARG A 648 13.04 2.39 15.69
CA ARG A 648 12.95 2.73 14.27
C ARG A 648 13.69 4.04 13.99
N LYS A 649 14.47 4.07 12.94
CA LYS A 649 15.17 5.27 12.46
C LYS A 649 14.25 6.05 11.53
N ILE A 650 13.92 7.27 11.90
CA ILE A 650 13.09 8.18 11.10
C ILE A 650 13.99 9.18 10.41
N ASP A 651 13.86 9.29 9.10
CA ASP A 651 14.67 10.16 8.24
C ASP A 651 14.07 11.57 8.15
N PHE A 652 14.91 12.58 8.47
CA PHE A 652 14.60 14.00 8.40
C PHE A 652 15.33 14.71 7.24
N SER A 653 16.06 13.97 6.39
CA SER A 653 16.87 14.56 5.32
C SER A 653 16.04 15.39 4.32
N ASN A 654 14.76 15.06 4.17
CA ASN A 654 13.82 15.74 3.27
C ASN A 654 12.97 16.82 3.97
N THR A 655 13.26 17.13 5.24
CA THR A 655 12.53 18.15 6.00
C THR A 655 13.26 19.49 6.02
N ILE A 656 12.50 20.56 6.27
CA ILE A 656 13.04 21.87 6.59
C ILE A 656 12.68 22.18 8.04
N ILE A 657 13.68 22.49 8.86
CA ILE A 657 13.50 22.78 10.28
C ILE A 657 13.53 24.27 10.49
N ILE A 658 12.46 24.82 11.03
CA ILE A 658 12.33 26.23 11.38
C ILE A 658 12.01 26.34 12.88
N MET A 659 12.83 27.10 13.59
CA MET A 659 12.66 27.40 14.99
C MET A 659 12.38 28.90 15.13
N THR A 660 11.28 29.29 15.77
CA THR A 660 11.00 30.73 16.01
C THR A 660 11.30 31.08 17.44
N SER A 661 11.83 32.26 17.64
CA SER A 661 12.06 32.83 18.98
C SER A 661 11.81 34.34 19.03
N ASN A 662 11.30 34.76 20.17
CA ASN A 662 11.09 36.17 20.50
C ASN A 662 12.22 36.71 21.40
N LEU A 663 13.30 35.93 21.62
CA LEU A 663 14.44 36.34 22.42
C LEU A 663 15.07 37.63 21.90
N GLY A 664 15.48 38.49 22.79
CA GLY A 664 16.05 39.80 22.47
C GLY A 664 15.05 40.88 22.14
N ALA A 665 13.86 40.56 21.64
CA ALA A 665 12.80 41.53 21.41
C ALA A 665 12.15 42.02 22.74
N THR A 666 12.07 41.15 23.73
CA THR A 666 11.62 41.46 25.09
C THR A 666 12.65 42.27 25.87
N ALA A 667 13.93 41.96 25.74
CA ALA A 667 15.02 42.72 26.36
C ALA A 667 15.11 44.16 25.86
N LEU A 668 14.69 44.43 24.62
CA LEU A 668 14.60 45.78 24.10
C LEU A 668 13.44 46.61 24.67
N ARG A 669 12.45 45.96 25.30
CA ARG A 669 11.35 46.62 26.01
C ARG A 669 11.75 47.20 27.37
N ASP A 670 12.64 46.48 28.07
CA ASP A 670 13.01 46.83 29.44
C ASP A 670 14.09 47.91 29.51
N ASP A 671 14.87 48.13 28.44
CA ASP A 671 15.86 49.18 28.35
C ASP A 671 15.21 50.55 27.94
N LYS A 672 14.30 51.03 28.72
CA LYS A 672 13.93 52.45 28.70
C LYS A 672 15.10 53.23 29.27
N THR A 673 16.08 53.53 28.42
CA THR A 673 17.13 54.47 28.77
C THR A 673 16.48 55.83 29.03
N VAL A 674 16.36 56.18 30.31
CA VAL A 674 15.93 57.47 30.81
C VAL A 674 17.07 58.47 30.49
N GLY A 675 16.93 59.26 29.41
CA GLY A 675 17.90 60.28 29.07
C GLY A 675 17.41 61.20 27.98
N PHE A 676 17.43 62.50 28.19
CA PHE A 676 17.18 63.52 27.20
C PHE A 676 18.14 63.39 26.02
N GLY A 677 17.67 62.98 24.80
CA GLY A 677 18.45 62.85 23.58
C GLY A 677 18.71 61.44 23.07
N ALA A 678 18.17 60.37 23.66
CA ALA A 678 18.33 59.01 23.15
C ALA A 678 17.58 58.86 21.82
N LYS A 679 18.31 58.56 20.74
CA LYS A 679 17.73 58.04 19.50
C LYS A 679 16.96 56.76 19.82
N ASP A 680 15.75 56.65 19.28
CA ASP A 680 14.90 55.46 19.52
C ASP A 680 15.61 54.22 19.02
N ILE A 681 16.22 53.47 19.92
CA ILE A 681 17.09 52.31 19.68
C ILE A 681 16.32 51.21 18.92
N ARG A 682 14.98 51.26 18.91
CA ARG A 682 14.11 50.31 18.19
C ARG A 682 14.25 50.39 16.66
N PHE A 683 14.84 51.47 16.11
CA PHE A 683 15.10 51.68 14.70
C PHE A 683 16.56 51.43 14.30
N ASP A 684 17.46 51.13 15.25
CA ASP A 684 18.84 50.78 14.94
C ASP A 684 18.96 49.25 14.76
N GLN A 685 18.78 48.83 13.51
CA GLN A 685 18.76 47.41 13.10
C GLN A 685 20.04 46.66 13.53
N ALA A 686 21.20 47.26 13.35
CA ALA A 686 22.48 46.62 13.67
C ALA A 686 22.66 46.36 15.19
N ASN A 687 22.23 47.26 16.03
CA ASN A 687 22.25 47.07 17.47
C ASN A 687 21.20 46.05 17.93
N MET A 688 20.06 46.00 17.30
CA MET A 688 19.02 44.98 17.56
C MET A 688 19.54 43.58 17.23
N GLU A 689 20.12 43.40 16.08
CA GLU A 689 20.71 42.13 15.67
C GLU A 689 21.78 41.66 16.65
N LYS A 690 22.72 42.55 17.02
CA LYS A 690 23.79 42.20 17.96
C LYS A 690 23.26 41.72 19.29
N ARG A 691 22.28 42.42 19.85
CA ARG A 691 21.64 42.04 21.12
C ARG A 691 20.92 40.72 21.02
N MET A 692 20.15 40.48 19.97
CA MET A 692 19.48 39.21 19.75
C MET A 692 20.47 38.07 19.69
N PHE A 693 21.61 38.22 19.01
CA PHE A 693 22.67 37.23 18.99
C PHE A 693 23.38 37.03 20.34
N GLU A 694 23.51 38.07 21.14
CA GLU A 694 24.04 37.97 22.50
C GLU A 694 23.11 37.18 23.41
N GLU A 695 21.82 37.47 23.38
CA GLU A 695 20.81 36.71 24.15
C GLU A 695 20.68 35.25 23.68
N LEU A 696 20.76 35.02 22.37
CA LEU A 696 20.79 33.68 21.85
C LEU A 696 21.95 32.83 22.40
N LYS A 697 23.17 33.45 22.49
CA LYS A 697 24.37 32.79 23.04
C LYS A 697 24.28 32.53 24.53
N LYS A 698 23.49 33.32 25.26
CA LYS A 698 23.27 33.12 26.71
C LYS A 698 22.28 32.00 26.96
N THR A 699 21.26 31.88 26.10
CA THR A 699 20.13 30.95 26.27
C THR A 699 20.44 29.56 25.80
N TYR A 700 21.13 29.42 24.67
CA TYR A 700 21.38 28.14 24.05
C TYR A 700 22.87 27.75 24.06
N ARG A 701 23.14 26.44 24.13
CA ARG A 701 24.51 25.91 24.09
C ARG A 701 25.18 26.22 22.74
N PRO A 702 26.47 26.53 22.73
CA PRO A 702 27.20 26.79 21.48
C PRO A 702 27.11 25.68 20.47
N GLU A 703 27.05 24.42 20.90
CA GLU A 703 26.89 23.23 20.05
C GLU A 703 25.61 23.32 19.22
N PHE A 704 24.51 23.64 19.86
CA PHE A 704 23.21 23.75 19.19
C PHE A 704 23.19 24.93 18.18
N ILE A 705 23.71 26.10 18.59
CA ILE A 705 23.75 27.29 17.73
C ILE A 705 24.58 27.04 16.46
N ASN A 706 25.67 26.28 16.56
CA ASN A 706 26.58 25.99 15.46
C ASN A 706 26.03 24.97 14.46
N ARG A 707 24.98 24.21 14.83
CA ARG A 707 24.33 23.24 13.93
C ARG A 707 23.23 23.85 13.08
N ILE A 708 22.79 25.07 13.43
CA ILE A 708 21.76 25.80 12.68
C ILE A 708 22.43 26.46 11.46
N ASP A 709 21.90 26.17 10.27
CA ASP A 709 22.46 26.66 9.00
C ASP A 709 22.43 28.19 8.91
N GLU A 710 21.28 28.81 9.22
CA GLU A 710 21.14 30.27 9.18
C GLU A 710 20.29 30.78 10.35
N LYS A 711 20.74 31.89 10.95
CA LYS A 711 20.04 32.62 11.99
C LYS A 711 19.53 33.90 11.37
N VAL A 712 18.23 33.96 11.22
CA VAL A 712 17.54 34.98 10.43
C VAL A 712 16.85 35.96 11.35
N VAL A 713 17.20 37.25 11.29
CA VAL A 713 16.59 38.31 12.08
C VAL A 713 15.47 38.93 11.26
N PHE A 714 14.28 38.98 11.87
CA PHE A 714 13.10 39.62 11.32
C PHE A 714 12.98 41.02 11.90
N HIS A 715 12.79 41.99 11.02
CA HIS A 715 12.66 43.40 11.42
C HIS A 715 11.19 43.81 11.60
N SER A 716 10.98 44.87 12.38
CA SER A 716 9.65 45.49 12.51
C SER A 716 9.17 46.00 11.15
N LEU A 717 7.89 45.81 10.85
CA LEU A 717 7.28 46.26 9.59
C LEU A 717 7.14 47.77 9.56
N SER A 718 7.43 48.38 8.42
CA SER A 718 7.18 49.82 8.17
C SER A 718 5.71 50.07 7.85
N SER A 719 5.30 51.32 7.86
CA SER A 719 3.94 51.74 7.46
C SER A 719 3.64 51.39 5.98
N GLU A 720 4.66 51.33 5.14
CA GLU A 720 4.54 51.00 3.71
C GLU A 720 4.35 49.51 3.58
N ASP A 721 5.12 48.71 4.33
CA ASP A 721 4.98 47.25 4.39
C ASP A 721 3.59 46.86 4.86
N MET A 722 3.06 47.53 5.88
CA MET A 722 1.71 47.28 6.40
C MET A 722 0.61 47.45 5.34
N GLN A 723 0.74 48.47 4.46
CA GLN A 723 -0.22 48.64 3.37
C GLN A 723 -0.14 47.49 2.35
N GLN A 724 1.07 46.96 2.10
CA GLN A 724 1.25 45.82 1.22
C GLN A 724 0.73 44.52 1.88
N VAL A 725 0.96 44.37 3.18
CA VAL A 725 0.41 43.22 3.93
C VAL A 725 -1.12 43.18 3.88
N VAL A 726 -1.79 44.36 4.06
CA VAL A 726 -3.24 44.47 3.89
C VAL A 726 -3.66 43.96 2.49
N LYS A 727 -2.97 44.39 1.42
CA LYS A 727 -3.29 43.97 0.05
C LYS A 727 -3.18 42.48 -0.13
N VAL A 728 -2.19 41.81 0.50
CA VAL A 728 -2.05 40.35 0.45
C VAL A 728 -3.17 39.70 1.24
N MET A 729 -3.50 40.19 2.43
CA MET A 729 -4.52 39.59 3.31
C MET A 729 -5.95 39.70 2.78
N VAL A 730 -6.26 40.70 1.94
CA VAL A 730 -7.60 40.82 1.33
C VAL A 730 -7.78 39.98 0.06
N LYS A 731 -6.71 39.43 -0.52
CA LYS A 731 -6.78 38.62 -1.75
C LYS A 731 -7.72 37.41 -1.60
N PRO A 732 -7.64 36.59 -0.52
CA PRO A 732 -8.55 35.47 -0.34
C PRO A 732 -10.01 35.92 -0.33
N LEU A 733 -10.33 37.00 0.36
CA LEU A 733 -11.68 37.53 0.42
C LEU A 733 -12.19 37.98 -0.96
N ILE A 734 -11.31 38.58 -1.76
CA ILE A 734 -11.63 38.96 -3.16
C ILE A 734 -11.90 37.70 -3.99
N ALA A 735 -11.10 36.65 -3.82
CA ALA A 735 -11.28 35.39 -4.54
C ALA A 735 -12.61 34.71 -4.17
N THR A 736 -12.92 34.59 -2.89
CA THR A 736 -14.17 34.01 -2.41
C THR A 736 -15.41 34.71 -2.96
N LEU A 737 -15.39 36.04 -3.03
CA LEU A 737 -16.50 36.80 -3.59
C LEU A 737 -16.56 36.67 -5.13
N ALA A 738 -15.42 36.58 -5.80
CA ALA A 738 -15.37 36.30 -7.23
C ALA A 738 -15.98 34.94 -7.59
N GLU A 739 -15.77 33.92 -6.75
CA GLU A 739 -16.44 32.61 -6.89
C GLU A 739 -17.97 32.68 -6.75
N GLN A 740 -18.45 33.68 -5.98
CA GLN A 740 -19.88 33.98 -5.85
C GLN A 740 -20.40 34.96 -6.91
N GLY A 741 -19.62 35.19 -7.98
CA GLY A 741 -20.00 36.09 -9.08
C GLY A 741 -19.95 37.60 -8.76
N MET A 742 -19.34 38.00 -7.66
CA MET A 742 -19.25 39.39 -7.23
C MET A 742 -17.81 39.93 -7.31
N THR A 743 -17.65 41.20 -7.60
CA THR A 743 -16.33 41.82 -7.67
C THR A 743 -16.08 42.74 -6.48
N LEU A 744 -15.03 42.46 -5.67
CA LEU A 744 -14.63 43.31 -4.55
C LEU A 744 -13.42 44.17 -4.93
N LYS A 745 -13.51 45.52 -4.77
CA LYS A 745 -12.44 46.48 -5.07
C LYS A 745 -12.16 47.40 -3.89
N PHE A 746 -10.92 47.42 -3.43
CA PHE A 746 -10.48 48.32 -2.34
C PHE A 746 -9.89 49.60 -2.91
N GLN A 747 -10.31 50.73 -2.37
CA GLN A 747 -9.70 52.02 -2.68
C GLN A 747 -8.38 52.15 -1.88
N PRO A 748 -7.37 52.90 -2.38
CA PRO A 748 -6.12 53.12 -1.67
C PRO A 748 -6.30 53.75 -0.27
N SER A 749 -7.31 54.58 -0.08
CA SER A 749 -7.66 55.19 1.18
C SER A 749 -8.11 54.16 2.22
N ALA A 750 -8.91 53.16 1.79
CA ALA A 750 -9.37 52.09 2.67
C ALA A 750 -8.19 51.19 3.10
N LEU A 751 -7.30 50.83 2.19
CA LEU A 751 -6.10 50.02 2.49
C LEU A 751 -5.20 50.76 3.51
N LYS A 752 -5.02 52.07 3.33
CA LYS A 752 -4.23 52.90 4.24
C LYS A 752 -4.86 53.00 5.64
N LEU A 753 -6.18 53.15 5.71
CA LEU A 753 -6.90 53.19 6.99
C LEU A 753 -6.80 51.85 7.72
N LEU A 754 -7.02 50.73 7.03
CA LEU A 754 -6.89 49.40 7.59
C LEU A 754 -5.47 49.12 8.11
N ALA A 755 -4.45 49.50 7.33
CA ALA A 755 -3.05 49.41 7.75
C ALA A 755 -2.76 50.21 8.99
N THR A 756 -3.28 51.44 9.09
CA THR A 756 -3.08 52.28 10.29
C THR A 756 -3.79 51.74 11.52
N LYS A 757 -5.05 51.28 11.37
CA LYS A 757 -5.81 50.67 12.48
C LYS A 757 -5.25 49.32 12.92
N GLY A 758 -4.69 48.56 11.98
CA GLY A 758 -4.15 47.22 12.23
C GLY A 758 -2.69 47.17 12.65
N TYR A 759 -2.00 48.29 12.71
CA TYR A 759 -0.61 48.37 13.14
C TYR A 759 -0.49 48.64 14.64
N ASP A 760 0.25 47.78 15.31
CA ASP A 760 0.67 47.95 16.69
C ASP A 760 2.20 47.82 16.76
N PRO A 761 2.89 48.80 17.36
CA PRO A 761 4.35 48.77 17.47
C PRO A 761 4.91 47.58 18.22
N GLU A 762 4.12 46.97 19.11
CA GLU A 762 4.52 45.80 19.91
C GLU A 762 4.07 44.45 19.32
N MET A 763 2.91 44.45 18.68
CA MET A 763 2.30 43.23 18.11
C MET A 763 2.44 43.13 16.58
N GLY A 764 3.06 44.14 15.93
CA GLY A 764 3.25 44.14 14.49
C GLY A 764 1.92 44.14 13.72
N ALA A 765 1.82 43.24 12.74
CA ALA A 765 0.61 43.06 11.91
C ALA A 765 -0.43 42.09 12.57
N ARG A 766 -0.20 41.56 13.77
CA ARG A 766 -1.12 40.57 14.38
C ARG A 766 -2.54 41.11 14.59
N PRO A 767 -2.76 42.39 15.01
CA PRO A 767 -4.09 42.96 15.15
C PRO A 767 -4.83 43.13 13.82
N LEU A 768 -4.13 43.21 12.70
CA LEU A 768 -4.68 43.47 11.35
C LEU A 768 -5.77 42.48 10.96
N ARG A 769 -5.59 41.20 11.31
CA ARG A 769 -6.60 40.15 10.98
C ARG A 769 -7.94 40.48 11.68
N ARG A 770 -7.89 40.88 12.93
CA ARG A 770 -9.10 41.26 13.68
C ARG A 770 -9.73 42.52 13.11
N VAL A 771 -8.90 43.52 12.74
CA VAL A 771 -9.41 44.73 12.10
C VAL A 771 -10.09 44.43 10.77
N LEU A 772 -9.51 43.56 9.94
CA LEU A 772 -10.12 43.12 8.68
C LEU A 772 -11.45 42.40 8.95
N GLN A 773 -11.49 41.51 9.90
CA GLN A 773 -12.72 40.81 10.26
C GLN A 773 -13.82 41.81 10.68
N THR A 774 -13.55 42.68 11.63
CA THR A 774 -14.57 43.56 12.18
C THR A 774 -14.97 44.69 11.24
N GLU A 775 -14.01 45.26 10.51
CA GLU A 775 -14.27 46.45 9.67
C GLU A 775 -14.68 46.07 8.24
N VAL A 776 -14.37 44.86 7.77
CA VAL A 776 -14.65 44.48 6.41
C VAL A 776 -15.54 43.24 6.34
N GLU A 777 -15.12 42.08 6.91
CA GLU A 777 -15.84 40.84 6.75
C GLU A 777 -17.23 40.86 7.38
N ASP A 778 -17.34 41.35 8.62
CA ASP A 778 -18.63 41.43 9.34
C ASP A 778 -19.62 42.36 8.60
N GLN A 779 -19.15 43.54 8.16
CA GLN A 779 -20.00 44.47 7.43
C GLN A 779 -20.40 43.96 6.05
N LEU A 780 -19.47 43.28 5.37
CA LEU A 780 -19.73 42.67 4.06
C LEU A 780 -20.74 41.54 4.18
N ALA A 781 -20.60 40.67 5.22
CA ALA A 781 -21.55 39.60 5.52
C ALA A 781 -22.95 40.15 5.79
N GLU A 782 -23.06 41.27 6.48
CA GLU A 782 -24.35 41.95 6.73
C GLU A 782 -24.99 42.47 5.43
N LEU A 783 -24.22 43.06 4.52
CA LEU A 783 -24.68 43.50 3.20
C LEU A 783 -25.19 42.35 2.34
N LEU A 784 -24.47 41.23 2.34
CA LEU A 784 -24.83 40.03 1.60
C LEU A 784 -26.11 39.40 2.17
N LEU A 785 -26.20 39.23 3.48
CA LEU A 785 -27.39 38.65 4.14
C LEU A 785 -28.64 39.51 4.01
N LYS A 786 -28.48 40.83 3.90
CA LYS A 786 -29.60 41.75 3.63
C LYS A 786 -30.00 41.76 2.16
N GLY A 787 -29.31 41.03 1.26
CA GLY A 787 -29.58 40.99 -0.17
C GLY A 787 -29.30 42.33 -0.89
N GLN A 788 -28.49 43.20 -0.28
CA GLN A 788 -28.13 44.50 -0.86
C GLN A 788 -27.05 44.36 -1.92
N ALA A 789 -26.24 43.33 -1.86
CA ALA A 789 -25.26 42.97 -2.90
C ALA A 789 -25.68 41.65 -3.59
N GLN A 790 -25.73 41.66 -4.92
CA GLN A 790 -26.17 40.53 -5.76
C GLN A 790 -25.08 40.11 -6.75
N GLU A 791 -25.21 38.91 -7.27
CA GLU A 791 -24.34 38.39 -8.32
C GLU A 791 -24.22 39.33 -9.52
N GLY A 792 -23.05 39.53 -10.05
CA GLY A 792 -22.73 40.48 -11.13
C GLY A 792 -22.38 41.89 -10.68
N GLN A 793 -22.56 42.25 -9.43
CA GLN A 793 -22.28 43.60 -8.92
C GLN A 793 -20.83 43.76 -8.45
N THR A 794 -20.38 45.04 -8.50
CA THR A 794 -19.06 45.43 -7.95
C THR A 794 -19.23 46.16 -6.62
N ILE A 795 -18.59 45.64 -5.58
CA ILE A 795 -18.57 46.27 -4.24
C ILE A 795 -17.27 47.06 -4.10
N LYS A 796 -17.36 48.38 -3.97
CA LYS A 796 -16.20 49.22 -3.73
C LYS A 796 -16.08 49.52 -2.23
N VAL A 797 -14.89 49.23 -1.70
CA VAL A 797 -14.54 49.53 -0.28
C VAL A 797 -13.76 50.85 -0.22
N GLY A 798 -14.38 51.88 0.29
CA GLY A 798 -13.80 53.20 0.44
C GLY A 798 -13.77 53.67 1.89
N THR A 799 -13.45 54.94 2.09
CA THR A 799 -13.44 55.58 3.42
C THR A 799 -14.24 56.88 3.45
N THR A 800 -15.02 57.10 4.48
CA THR A 800 -15.69 58.36 4.75
C THR A 800 -15.54 58.69 6.23
N ALA A 801 -15.01 59.87 6.52
CA ALA A 801 -14.83 60.34 7.91
C ALA A 801 -14.06 59.36 8.84
N GLY A 802 -13.06 58.64 8.30
CA GLY A 802 -12.25 57.69 9.09
C GLY A 802 -12.89 56.32 9.37
N THR A 803 -14.00 56.01 8.69
CA THR A 803 -14.67 54.71 8.74
C THR A 803 -14.70 54.05 7.38
N ILE A 804 -14.72 52.72 7.34
CA ILE A 804 -14.86 51.95 6.08
C ILE A 804 -16.31 52.09 5.61
N LYS A 805 -16.48 52.30 4.30
CA LYS A 805 -17.78 52.31 3.66
C LYS A 805 -17.78 51.44 2.40
N PHE A 806 -18.92 50.78 2.19
CA PHE A 806 -19.16 49.95 1.01
C PHE A 806 -20.11 50.69 0.06
N GLU A 807 -19.73 50.72 -1.21
CA GLU A 807 -20.53 51.27 -2.29
C GLU A 807 -20.75 50.16 -3.32
N ILE A 808 -22.02 49.88 -3.61
CA ILE A 808 -22.43 48.86 -4.56
C ILE A 808 -22.67 49.54 -5.92
N VAL A 809 -22.00 49.05 -6.96
CA VAL A 809 -22.02 49.59 -8.32
C VAL A 809 -22.34 48.51 -9.33
#